data_da09a266ac62fa1d15c9bddc531eb78f
#
_entry.id   da09a266ac62fa1d15c9bddc531eb78f
#
_cell.length_a   1.000
_cell.length_b   1.000
_cell.length_c   1.000
_cell.angle_alpha   90.00
_cell.angle_beta   90.00
_cell.angle_gamma   90.00
#
_symmetry.space_group_name_H-M   'P 1'
#
loop_
_entity.id
_entity.type
_entity.pdbx_description
1 polymer ?
#
loop_
_entity_poly.entity_id
_entity_poly.type
_entity_poly.pdbx_seq_one_letter_code
_entity_poly.pdbx_strand_id
1 'polypeptide(L)'
;ASCLVGSEMCIRDSYKAHDVHICIGTGKHLSDKNRLKYAGNEFYFKSQDEMFSLFKQFPEALENTRALTDSVDLQIPMEDYHLPWYTIPGDKKSKDIDEYLKTLCSSGLKDKYENINTEINQRVDYELSVIKKMGFASYFLITADFVEYARKNKIPVGPGRGSAPGSIVSYALGITNIDPLKHNLIFERFLNPDRISMPDIDIDFCVERRGQVIDYLKSIYGEDSVTQIITFGKMNARAVIRDVGRVMSYSYSEVDKIAKMIPEGPKVTLDQALKQNSDLRTVSQTNYKDLIDNAKVLEGMTRHASIHAAGVVVAPGDLTDFVPLYRSSQGDVTTQYDMKELESIGLLKMDFLGLRNLTVIDKTIDLIKQRFNEDIDIDKIDMEDPKVYKLFAKGLTVGIFQFESAGMREFLKKLKPKGIDGLIAMNALYRPGPMQNIDRYIKRAHGKEKVEYVHPLLEEALKETYGIIVYQEQVMQIANIIAGFTLSEADEMRRAIGKKIRSLMDKMADKFVKGAVKNGLSKAKANQIFDLIDKFAQYGFNKSHSVAYSYIAYQTGWLKTHYTAEFMSANLTSEMNNTNKVVVLINECRKLNIKVHAPDINKSGINFEPLNDKEISFGLNAVKNVGVKALEQCIDCLLYTSPSPRDNLP
;
A
#
# COMPACT_ATOMS: atom_id res chain seq x y z
N ALA A 1 -16.61 -16.53 16.86
CA ALA A 1 -16.20 -15.96 15.54
C ALA A 1 -16.76 -16.77 14.35
N SER A 2 -16.82 -18.11 14.43
CA SER A 2 -17.43 -18.92 13.36
C SER A 2 -18.94 -18.75 13.23
N CYS A 3 -19.64 -18.30 14.28
CA CYS A 3 -21.09 -18.05 14.23
C CYS A 3 -21.44 -16.71 13.56
N LEU A 4 -20.57 -15.71 13.61
CA LEU A 4 -20.82 -14.40 12.99
C LEU A 4 -20.43 -14.34 11.51
N VAL A 5 -19.55 -15.23 11.05
CA VAL A 5 -19.18 -15.36 9.64
C VAL A 5 -20.28 -16.05 8.81
N GLY A 6 -21.30 -16.52 9.44
CA GLY A 6 -22.30 -17.39 8.85
C GLY A 6 -23.76 -16.93 8.97
N SER A 7 -24.05 -15.62 9.07
CA SER A 7 -25.45 -15.20 9.00
C SER A 7 -26.16 -15.68 7.73
N GLU A 8 -25.41 -15.83 6.63
CA GLU A 8 -25.89 -16.41 5.37
C GLU A 8 -25.96 -17.95 5.39
N MET A 9 -25.22 -18.63 6.27
CA MET A 9 -25.31 -20.08 6.49
C MET A 9 -26.24 -20.45 7.67
N CYS A 10 -26.95 -19.49 8.24
CA CYS A 10 -27.87 -19.69 9.34
C CYS A 10 -29.23 -20.26 8.93
N ILE A 11 -29.35 -20.75 7.70
CA ILE A 11 -30.58 -21.40 7.20
C ILE A 11 -30.36 -22.90 7.03
N ARG A 12 -31.44 -23.67 7.24
CA ARG A 12 -31.42 -25.15 7.20
C ARG A 12 -30.81 -25.71 5.89
N ASP A 13 -31.03 -25.05 4.76
CA ASP A 13 -30.61 -25.49 3.43
C ASP A 13 -29.11 -25.31 3.15
N SER A 14 -28.40 -24.54 3.98
CA SER A 14 -26.96 -24.28 3.81
C SER A 14 -26.04 -25.33 4.44
N TYR A 15 -26.56 -26.40 5.06
CA TYR A 15 -25.75 -27.39 5.78
C TYR A 15 -24.70 -28.10 4.90
N LYS A 16 -25.00 -28.29 3.60
CA LYS A 16 -24.04 -28.87 2.64
C LYS A 16 -22.86 -27.92 2.39
N ALA A 17 -23.16 -26.66 2.16
CA ALA A 17 -22.14 -25.64 1.98
C ALA A 17 -21.30 -25.46 3.26
N HIS A 18 -21.90 -25.58 4.44
CA HIS A 18 -21.21 -25.56 5.72
C HIS A 18 -20.21 -26.73 5.86
N ASP A 19 -20.63 -27.94 5.48
CA ASP A 19 -19.73 -29.12 5.48
C ASP A 19 -18.55 -28.94 4.50
N VAL A 20 -18.80 -28.37 3.32
CA VAL A 20 -17.74 -27.98 2.37
C VAL A 20 -16.81 -26.93 2.97
N HIS A 21 -17.35 -25.89 3.66
CA HIS A 21 -16.56 -24.85 4.30
C HIS A 21 -15.61 -25.39 5.38
N ILE A 22 -16.09 -26.32 6.22
CA ILE A 22 -15.26 -27.04 7.21
C ILE A 22 -14.10 -27.76 6.52
N CYS A 23 -14.38 -28.45 5.40
CA CYS A 23 -13.35 -29.15 4.63
C CYS A 23 -12.33 -28.18 3.99
N ILE A 24 -12.77 -27.00 3.54
CA ILE A 24 -11.87 -25.94 3.05
C ILE A 24 -10.91 -25.51 4.15
N GLY A 25 -11.43 -25.18 5.34
CA GLY A 25 -10.65 -24.71 6.48
C GLY A 25 -9.69 -25.75 7.05
N THR A 26 -10.09 -27.04 7.03
CA THR A 26 -9.26 -28.15 7.57
C THR A 26 -8.36 -28.81 6.53
N GLY A 27 -8.41 -28.37 5.26
CA GLY A 27 -7.62 -28.96 4.18
C GLY A 27 -8.06 -30.37 3.75
N LYS A 28 -9.28 -30.81 4.11
CA LYS A 28 -9.82 -32.13 3.85
C LYS A 28 -10.72 -32.19 2.62
N HIS A 29 -11.07 -33.42 2.18
CA HIS A 29 -12.08 -33.69 1.16
C HIS A 29 -13.37 -34.21 1.79
N LEU A 30 -14.50 -34.03 1.12
CA LEU A 30 -15.78 -34.58 1.59
C LEU A 30 -15.77 -36.11 1.70
N SER A 31 -14.95 -36.78 0.88
CA SER A 31 -14.77 -38.25 0.88
C SER A 31 -13.89 -38.77 2.00
N ASP A 32 -13.16 -37.90 2.73
CA ASP A 32 -12.24 -38.34 3.79
C ASP A 32 -13.04 -38.92 4.98
N LYS A 33 -12.65 -40.11 5.44
CA LYS A 33 -13.29 -40.81 6.56
C LYS A 33 -12.99 -40.10 7.90
N ASN A 34 -11.74 -39.63 8.06
CA ASN A 34 -11.25 -38.97 9.28
C ASN A 34 -11.24 -37.45 9.11
N ARG A 35 -12.41 -36.82 9.10
CA ARG A 35 -12.58 -35.37 9.04
C ARG A 35 -13.59 -34.89 10.07
N LEU A 36 -13.50 -33.63 10.44
CA LEU A 36 -14.53 -32.97 11.23
C LEU A 36 -15.83 -32.94 10.42
N LYS A 37 -16.90 -33.49 10.97
CA LYS A 37 -18.24 -33.48 10.38
C LYS A 37 -19.25 -33.37 11.50
N TYR A 38 -20.18 -32.43 11.36
CA TYR A 38 -21.32 -32.35 12.26
C TYR A 38 -22.42 -33.30 11.80
N ALA A 39 -23.08 -33.92 12.80
CA ALA A 39 -24.22 -34.80 12.51
C ALA A 39 -25.49 -33.97 12.27
N GLY A 40 -26.15 -34.24 11.13
CA GLY A 40 -27.44 -33.58 10.81
C GLY A 40 -27.30 -32.16 10.23
N ASN A 41 -28.44 -31.49 10.15
CA ASN A 41 -28.61 -30.16 9.57
C ASN A 41 -29.20 -29.14 10.57
N GLU A 42 -28.99 -29.39 11.86
CA GLU A 42 -29.64 -28.63 12.96
C GLU A 42 -28.79 -27.42 13.45
N PHE A 43 -27.64 -27.11 12.79
CA PHE A 43 -26.73 -26.00 13.16
C PHE A 43 -27.07 -24.71 12.40
N TYR A 44 -28.36 -24.36 12.37
CA TYR A 44 -28.85 -23.09 11.80
C TYR A 44 -29.45 -22.21 12.90
N PHE A 45 -29.66 -20.94 12.58
CA PHE A 45 -30.31 -20.00 13.49
C PHE A 45 -31.82 -20.29 13.53
N LYS A 46 -32.24 -20.98 14.60
CA LYS A 46 -33.61 -21.43 14.75
C LYS A 46 -34.56 -20.27 15.06
N SER A 47 -35.81 -20.39 14.58
CA SER A 47 -36.86 -19.47 14.95
C SER A 47 -37.23 -19.60 16.44
N GLN A 48 -37.90 -18.57 16.95
CA GLN A 48 -38.40 -18.58 18.34
C GLN A 48 -39.29 -19.77 18.61
N ASP A 49 -40.20 -20.11 17.70
CA ASP A 49 -41.12 -21.24 17.85
C ASP A 49 -40.39 -22.59 17.84
N GLU A 50 -39.38 -22.74 17.01
CA GLU A 50 -38.52 -23.94 17.02
C GLU A 50 -37.79 -24.08 18.34
N MET A 51 -37.24 -22.98 18.88
CA MET A 51 -36.56 -22.97 20.18
C MET A 51 -37.54 -23.30 21.31
N PHE A 52 -38.75 -22.73 21.35
CA PHE A 52 -39.78 -23.09 22.33
C PHE A 52 -40.15 -24.56 22.23
N SER A 53 -40.25 -25.12 21.04
CA SER A 53 -40.55 -26.54 20.86
C SER A 53 -39.43 -27.44 21.37
N LEU A 54 -38.18 -27.09 21.12
CA LEU A 54 -37.00 -27.85 21.58
C LEU A 54 -36.83 -27.82 23.09
N PHE A 55 -37.11 -26.68 23.72
CA PHE A 55 -36.95 -26.49 25.17
C PHE A 55 -38.24 -26.60 25.95
N LYS A 56 -39.27 -27.22 25.35
CA LYS A 56 -40.59 -27.39 26.00
C LYS A 56 -40.51 -28.01 27.40
N GLN A 57 -39.52 -28.89 27.66
CA GLN A 57 -39.31 -29.53 28.97
C GLN A 57 -38.50 -28.65 29.94
N PHE A 58 -37.89 -27.57 29.45
CA PHE A 58 -37.05 -26.65 30.20
C PHE A 58 -37.35 -25.19 29.86
N PRO A 59 -38.60 -24.70 30.08
CA PRO A 59 -39.02 -23.36 29.72
C PRO A 59 -38.19 -22.27 30.44
N GLU A 60 -37.76 -22.54 31.67
CA GLU A 60 -36.90 -21.65 32.46
C GLU A 60 -35.56 -21.33 31.75
N ALA A 61 -35.05 -22.23 30.91
CA ALA A 61 -33.83 -21.98 30.15
C ALA A 61 -34.00 -20.83 29.15
N LEU A 62 -35.19 -20.70 28.53
CA LEU A 62 -35.52 -19.61 27.63
C LEU A 62 -35.78 -18.29 28.39
N GLU A 63 -36.44 -18.37 29.54
CA GLU A 63 -36.65 -17.22 30.44
C GLU A 63 -35.31 -16.68 30.94
N ASN A 64 -34.39 -17.55 31.35
CA ASN A 64 -33.04 -17.18 31.77
C ASN A 64 -32.24 -16.53 30.62
N THR A 65 -32.40 -17.03 29.40
CA THR A 65 -31.76 -16.40 28.22
C THR A 65 -32.25 -14.97 28.01
N ARG A 66 -33.56 -14.73 28.20
CA ARG A 66 -34.13 -13.39 28.10
C ARG A 66 -33.65 -12.51 29.26
N ALA A 67 -33.70 -13.00 30.50
CA ALA A 67 -33.22 -12.25 31.66
C ALA A 67 -31.75 -11.87 31.55
N LEU A 68 -30.91 -12.76 31.01
CA LEU A 68 -29.51 -12.46 30.71
C LEU A 68 -29.37 -11.37 29.65
N THR A 69 -30.14 -11.47 28.56
CA THR A 69 -30.14 -10.45 27.51
C THR A 69 -30.57 -9.08 28.03
N ASP A 70 -31.64 -9.05 28.83
CA ASP A 70 -32.18 -7.83 29.42
C ASP A 70 -31.22 -7.19 30.44
N SER A 71 -30.29 -7.97 31.02
CA SER A 71 -29.26 -7.49 31.95
C SER A 71 -28.04 -6.85 31.26
N VAL A 72 -27.90 -7.01 29.94
CA VAL A 72 -26.77 -6.46 29.19
C VAL A 72 -27.11 -5.05 28.70
N ASP A 73 -26.39 -4.07 29.23
CA ASP A 73 -26.46 -2.66 28.79
C ASP A 73 -25.06 -2.18 28.36
N LEU A 74 -24.50 -2.87 27.39
CA LEU A 74 -23.18 -2.53 26.82
C LEU A 74 -23.33 -1.58 25.64
N GLN A 75 -22.72 -0.39 25.77
CA GLN A 75 -22.55 0.55 24.66
C GLN A 75 -21.08 0.59 24.29
N ILE A 76 -20.78 0.29 23.03
CA ILE A 76 -19.42 0.45 22.49
C ILE A 76 -19.35 1.87 21.94
N PRO A 77 -18.49 2.77 22.50
CA PRO A 77 -18.32 4.11 21.97
C PRO A 77 -17.73 4.00 20.57
N MET A 78 -18.36 4.72 19.63
CA MET A 78 -17.94 4.77 18.23
C MET A 78 -17.45 6.17 17.92
N GLU A 79 -16.44 6.27 17.05
CA GLU A 79 -15.90 7.56 16.57
C GLU A 79 -15.13 8.42 17.61
N ASP A 80 -14.91 7.91 18.82
CA ASP A 80 -14.00 8.54 19.80
C ASP A 80 -12.56 8.09 19.50
N TYR A 81 -11.66 9.04 19.25
CA TYR A 81 -10.27 8.71 18.92
C TYR A 81 -9.46 8.37 20.18
N HIS A 82 -8.91 7.18 20.21
CA HIS A 82 -8.01 6.67 21.25
C HIS A 82 -6.56 6.77 20.80
N LEU A 83 -5.98 7.98 20.96
CA LEU A 83 -4.59 8.23 20.58
C LEU A 83 -3.65 7.87 21.74
N PRO A 84 -2.55 7.15 21.49
CA PRO A 84 -1.53 6.93 22.50
C PRO A 84 -0.87 8.26 22.90
N TRP A 85 -0.50 8.37 24.17
CA TRP A 85 0.18 9.54 24.68
C TRP A 85 1.66 9.53 24.29
N TYR A 86 2.12 10.61 23.67
CA TYR A 86 3.54 10.82 23.46
C TYR A 86 4.19 11.36 24.73
N THR A 87 5.24 10.70 25.22
CA THR A 87 5.99 11.15 26.39
C THR A 87 7.18 12.00 25.93
N ILE A 88 7.17 13.30 26.30
CA ILE A 88 8.26 14.23 25.95
C ILE A 88 9.55 13.78 26.63
N PRO A 89 10.65 13.52 25.89
CA PRO A 89 11.93 13.11 26.48
C PRO A 89 12.48 14.16 27.46
N GLY A 90 12.86 13.72 28.66
CA GLY A 90 13.47 14.57 29.68
C GLY A 90 12.52 15.41 30.51
N ASP A 91 11.25 15.54 30.13
CA ASP A 91 10.25 16.33 30.86
C ASP A 91 9.01 15.49 31.21
N LYS A 92 8.98 15.00 32.44
CA LYS A 92 7.80 14.25 32.96
C LYS A 92 6.62 15.13 33.36
N LYS A 93 6.72 16.47 33.26
CA LYS A 93 5.72 17.42 33.75
C LYS A 93 5.12 18.30 32.67
N SER A 94 5.75 18.46 31.51
CA SER A 94 5.20 19.27 30.42
C SER A 94 3.97 18.58 29.83
N LYS A 95 2.85 19.29 29.83
CA LYS A 95 1.58 18.84 29.23
C LYS A 95 1.33 19.44 27.85
N ASP A 96 2.21 20.31 27.36
CA ASP A 96 2.00 21.01 26.09
C ASP A 96 2.72 20.32 24.93
N ILE A 97 2.08 19.29 24.44
CA ILE A 97 2.54 18.50 23.28
C ILE A 97 2.57 19.36 22.02
N ASP A 98 1.65 20.34 21.88
CA ASP A 98 1.59 21.23 20.73
C ASP A 98 2.81 22.15 20.67
N GLU A 99 3.24 22.70 21.81
CA GLU A 99 4.43 23.56 21.88
C GLU A 99 5.71 22.75 21.64
N TYR A 100 5.76 21.49 22.11
CA TYR A 100 6.87 20.60 21.80
C TYR A 100 6.95 20.28 20.32
N LEU A 101 5.82 19.97 19.68
CA LEU A 101 5.72 19.76 18.23
C LEU A 101 6.24 20.98 17.45
N LYS A 102 5.79 22.19 17.85
CA LYS A 102 6.23 23.46 17.25
C LYS A 102 7.75 23.67 17.39
N THR A 103 8.31 23.34 18.55
CA THR A 103 9.74 23.44 18.81
C THR A 103 10.55 22.50 17.91
N LEU A 104 10.13 21.23 17.78
CA LEU A 104 10.77 20.28 16.88
C LEU A 104 10.66 20.69 15.41
N CYS A 105 9.49 21.19 14.97
CA CYS A 105 9.33 21.73 13.62
C CYS A 105 10.30 22.90 13.37
N SER A 106 10.41 23.84 14.32
CA SER A 106 11.30 24.99 14.18
C SER A 106 12.77 24.59 14.09
N SER A 107 13.17 23.52 14.79
CA SER A 107 14.53 22.95 14.66
C SER A 107 14.72 22.29 13.30
N GLY A 108 13.80 21.41 12.90
CA GLY A 108 13.90 20.68 11.66
C GLY A 108 13.83 21.57 10.40
N LEU A 109 13.12 22.70 10.46
CA LEU A 109 13.12 23.67 9.36
C LEU A 109 14.51 24.29 9.14
N LYS A 110 15.29 24.54 10.21
CA LYS A 110 16.66 25.06 10.10
C LYS A 110 17.60 24.07 9.45
N ASP A 111 17.33 22.77 9.59
CA ASP A 111 18.12 21.72 8.96
C ASP A 111 17.74 21.52 7.48
N LYS A 112 16.52 21.90 7.10
CA LYS A 112 15.96 21.70 5.76
C LYS A 112 16.07 22.91 4.83
N TYR A 113 16.05 24.12 5.36
CA TYR A 113 16.08 25.36 4.59
C TYR A 113 17.25 26.26 5.03
N GLU A 114 18.05 26.71 4.09
CA GLU A 114 19.09 27.71 4.34
C GLU A 114 18.49 29.05 4.78
N ASN A 115 17.34 29.42 4.19
CA ASN A 115 16.62 30.67 4.50
C ASN A 115 15.13 30.38 4.71
N ILE A 116 14.64 30.64 5.91
CA ILE A 116 13.23 30.51 6.25
C ILE A 116 12.54 31.85 5.96
N ASN A 117 11.80 31.91 4.86
CA ASN A 117 11.07 33.09 4.44
C ASN A 117 9.66 33.17 5.06
N THR A 118 8.92 34.25 4.73
CA THR A 118 7.56 34.47 5.23
C THR A 118 6.58 33.39 4.78
N GLU A 119 6.72 32.89 3.56
CA GLU A 119 5.86 31.84 3.00
C GLU A 119 5.99 30.53 3.79
N ILE A 120 7.22 30.11 4.09
CA ILE A 120 7.51 28.92 4.90
C ILE A 120 6.87 29.07 6.29
N ASN A 121 7.09 30.21 6.96
CA ASN A 121 6.55 30.44 8.29
C ASN A 121 5.01 30.43 8.30
N GLN A 122 4.37 31.12 7.36
CA GLN A 122 2.90 31.13 7.24
C GLN A 122 2.33 29.74 7.01
N ARG A 123 2.98 28.94 6.18
CA ARG A 123 2.56 27.56 5.91
C ARG A 123 2.70 26.66 7.13
N VAL A 124 3.80 26.77 7.88
CA VAL A 124 4.02 26.01 9.12
C VAL A 124 3.02 26.40 10.20
N ASP A 125 2.84 27.71 10.43
CA ASP A 125 1.89 28.19 11.44
C ASP A 125 0.45 27.74 11.12
N TYR A 126 0.08 27.78 9.86
CA TYR A 126 -1.21 27.26 9.40
C TYR A 126 -1.37 25.75 9.67
N GLU A 127 -0.40 24.93 9.22
CA GLU A 127 -0.48 23.49 9.41
C GLU A 127 -0.49 23.10 10.91
N LEU A 128 0.37 23.71 11.73
CA LEU A 128 0.38 23.50 13.17
C LEU A 128 -0.95 23.88 13.83
N SER A 129 -1.58 24.97 13.37
CA SER A 129 -2.90 25.39 13.89
C SER A 129 -3.99 24.35 13.59
N VAL A 130 -3.96 23.74 12.39
CA VAL A 130 -4.90 22.69 11.99
C VAL A 130 -4.64 21.41 12.78
N ILE A 131 -3.38 20.97 12.90
CA ILE A 131 -2.99 19.78 13.66
C ILE A 131 -3.42 19.91 15.13
N LYS A 132 -3.20 21.08 15.74
CA LYS A 132 -3.64 21.40 17.11
C LYS A 132 -5.16 21.34 17.25
N LYS A 133 -5.89 22.03 16.34
CA LYS A 133 -7.37 22.05 16.34
C LYS A 133 -7.96 20.64 16.25
N MET A 134 -7.32 19.75 15.53
CA MET A 134 -7.77 18.36 15.33
C MET A 134 -7.24 17.39 16.39
N GLY A 135 -6.33 17.81 17.29
CA GLY A 135 -5.79 16.99 18.37
C GLY A 135 -4.76 15.93 17.93
N PHE A 136 -4.10 16.10 16.77
CA PHE A 136 -3.21 15.07 16.19
C PHE A 136 -1.71 15.29 16.49
N ALA A 137 -1.34 16.20 17.40
CA ALA A 137 0.07 16.45 17.71
C ALA A 137 0.81 15.18 18.17
N SER A 138 0.21 14.37 19.07
CA SER A 138 0.79 13.07 19.48
C SER A 138 1.04 12.14 18.31
N TYR A 139 0.13 12.08 17.35
CA TYR A 139 0.28 11.21 16.17
C TYR A 139 1.51 11.58 15.32
N PHE A 140 1.71 12.88 15.07
CA PHE A 140 2.88 13.37 14.36
C PHE A 140 4.18 13.08 15.12
N LEU A 141 4.18 13.28 16.44
CA LEU A 141 5.35 13.02 17.29
C LEU A 141 5.72 11.53 17.35
N ILE A 142 4.73 10.66 17.52
CA ILE A 142 4.96 9.20 17.50
C ILE A 142 5.53 8.76 16.15
N THR A 143 4.95 9.32 15.06
CA THR A 143 5.42 9.00 13.71
C THR A 143 6.84 9.49 13.47
N ALA A 144 7.17 10.70 13.91
CA ALA A 144 8.52 11.24 13.82
C ALA A 144 9.54 10.41 14.62
N ASP A 145 9.17 9.98 15.82
CA ASP A 145 10.02 9.22 16.72
C ASP A 145 10.46 7.87 16.12
N PHE A 146 9.52 7.05 15.63
CA PHE A 146 9.92 5.77 15.04
C PHE A 146 10.62 5.91 13.68
N VAL A 147 10.34 6.97 12.91
CA VAL A 147 11.09 7.27 11.69
C VAL A 147 12.52 7.69 12.03
N GLU A 148 12.70 8.53 13.05
CA GLU A 148 14.01 8.91 13.54
C GLU A 148 14.80 7.70 14.08
N TYR A 149 14.14 6.82 14.85
CA TYR A 149 14.72 5.55 15.28
C TYR A 149 15.23 4.73 14.10
N ALA A 150 14.39 4.57 13.06
CA ALA A 150 14.75 3.82 11.87
C ALA A 150 16.01 4.40 11.21
N ARG A 151 16.06 5.72 11.01
CA ARG A 151 17.22 6.40 10.40
C ARG A 151 18.48 6.31 11.23
N LYS A 152 18.39 6.51 12.57
CA LYS A 152 19.53 6.34 13.49
C LYS A 152 20.11 4.93 13.45
N ASN A 153 19.26 3.93 13.24
CA ASN A 153 19.66 2.53 13.12
C ASN A 153 19.95 2.10 11.67
N LYS A 154 20.04 3.06 10.73
CA LYS A 154 20.30 2.81 9.30
C LYS A 154 19.28 1.85 8.67
N ILE A 155 18.03 1.88 9.11
CA ILE A 155 16.92 1.17 8.48
C ILE A 155 16.38 2.07 7.37
N PRO A 156 16.43 1.67 6.08
CA PRO A 156 15.94 2.51 5.01
C PRO A 156 14.47 2.85 5.13
N VAL A 157 14.18 4.15 5.03
CA VAL A 157 12.84 4.74 5.07
C VAL A 157 12.58 5.46 3.75
N GLY A 158 11.40 5.26 3.17
CA GLY A 158 11.00 5.95 1.95
C GLY A 158 10.83 7.47 2.15
N PRO A 159 10.93 8.28 1.08
CA PRO A 159 10.83 9.74 1.17
C PRO A 159 9.41 10.24 1.46
N GLY A 160 8.45 9.34 1.53
CA GLY A 160 7.04 9.59 1.77
C GLY A 160 6.15 8.77 0.84
N ARG A 161 4.86 8.75 1.17
CA ARG A 161 3.85 8.00 0.43
C ARG A 161 2.48 8.65 0.62
N GLY A 162 1.53 8.35 -0.27
CA GLY A 162 0.18 8.87 -0.14
C GLY A 162 0.13 10.40 -0.20
N SER A 163 -0.56 11.02 0.74
CA SER A 163 -0.71 12.47 0.82
C SER A 163 0.18 13.16 1.86
N ALA A 164 0.82 12.40 2.75
CA ALA A 164 1.68 12.94 3.81
C ALA A 164 2.80 13.89 3.31
N PRO A 165 3.44 13.67 2.11
CA PRO A 165 4.41 14.62 1.58
C PRO A 165 3.84 16.01 1.26
N GLY A 166 2.52 16.22 1.32
CA GLY A 166 1.88 17.53 1.21
C GLY A 166 2.01 18.43 2.44
N SER A 167 2.55 17.90 3.55
CA SER A 167 2.72 18.61 4.82
C SER A 167 4.16 19.07 5.02
N ILE A 168 4.34 20.40 5.28
CA ILE A 168 5.64 20.96 5.65
C ILE A 168 6.02 20.56 7.10
N VAL A 169 5.06 20.32 7.96
CA VAL A 169 5.30 19.79 9.31
C VAL A 169 5.86 18.39 9.23
N SER A 170 5.31 17.49 8.38
CA SER A 170 5.87 16.15 8.13
C SER A 170 7.28 16.21 7.56
N TYR A 171 7.57 17.19 6.69
CA TYR A 171 8.90 17.42 6.12
C TYR A 171 9.90 17.92 7.17
N ALA A 172 9.51 18.92 7.97
CA ALA A 172 10.33 19.46 9.04
C ALA A 172 10.69 18.42 10.10
N LEU A 173 9.73 17.58 10.50
CA LEU A 173 9.94 16.46 11.43
C LEU A 173 10.73 15.29 10.84
N GLY A 174 11.05 15.34 9.56
CA GLY A 174 11.72 14.23 8.87
C GLY A 174 10.84 13.00 8.66
N ILE A 175 9.54 13.05 8.89
CA ILE A 175 8.60 11.97 8.54
C ILE A 175 8.64 11.71 7.04
N THR A 176 8.64 12.79 6.24
CA THR A 176 8.83 12.74 4.80
C THR A 176 10.13 13.44 4.40
N ASN A 177 10.65 13.12 3.21
CA ASN A 177 11.84 13.78 2.64
C ASN A 177 11.53 14.48 1.30
N ILE A 178 10.32 15.01 1.17
CA ILE A 178 9.84 15.77 0.01
C ILE A 178 9.45 17.16 0.49
N ASP A 179 10.04 18.18 -0.10
CA ASP A 179 9.66 19.57 0.14
C ASP A 179 8.31 19.88 -0.54
N PRO A 180 7.24 20.12 0.23
CA PRO A 180 5.92 20.37 -0.33
C PRO A 180 5.82 21.69 -1.10
N LEU A 181 6.61 22.70 -0.74
CA LEU A 181 6.60 24.00 -1.42
C LEU A 181 7.28 23.92 -2.77
N LYS A 182 8.44 23.25 -2.86
CA LYS A 182 9.16 23.03 -4.12
C LYS A 182 8.28 22.37 -5.19
N HIS A 183 7.38 21.48 -4.78
CA HIS A 183 6.51 20.72 -5.67
C HIS A 183 5.06 21.22 -5.71
N ASN A 184 4.73 22.37 -5.10
CA ASN A 184 3.38 22.92 -5.02
C ASN A 184 2.35 21.89 -4.53
N LEU A 185 2.65 21.20 -3.42
CA LEU A 185 1.78 20.21 -2.81
C LEU A 185 0.80 20.86 -1.84
N ILE A 186 -0.42 20.33 -1.77
CA ILE A 186 -1.54 20.92 -1.02
C ILE A 186 -1.75 20.14 0.28
N PHE A 187 -1.69 20.87 1.42
CA PHE A 187 -1.88 20.30 2.76
C PHE A 187 -3.29 19.76 2.99
N GLU A 188 -4.32 20.47 2.51
CA GLU A 188 -5.72 20.09 2.70
C GLU A 188 -6.08 18.77 1.98
N ARG A 189 -5.25 18.34 1.03
CA ARG A 189 -5.33 17.01 0.43
C ARG A 189 -4.92 15.91 1.41
N PHE A 190 -4.04 16.22 2.35
CA PHE A 190 -3.59 15.33 3.42
C PHE A 190 -4.48 15.46 4.66
N LEU A 191 -4.61 16.67 5.21
CA LEU A 191 -5.40 16.94 6.40
C LEU A 191 -6.35 18.13 6.15
N ASN A 192 -7.65 17.85 6.13
CA ASN A 192 -8.67 18.86 5.83
C ASN A 192 -9.35 19.32 7.13
N PRO A 193 -9.23 20.61 7.53
CA PRO A 193 -9.77 21.12 8.78
C PRO A 193 -11.31 21.11 8.87
N ASP A 194 -11.99 21.03 7.72
CA ASP A 194 -13.46 20.98 7.64
C ASP A 194 -13.99 19.53 7.70
N ARG A 195 -13.09 18.57 7.82
CA ARG A 195 -13.42 17.16 7.94
C ARG A 195 -12.64 16.51 9.06
N ILE A 196 -13.33 16.12 10.12
CA ILE A 196 -12.74 15.32 11.18
C ILE A 196 -12.53 13.89 10.65
N SER A 197 -11.29 13.54 10.34
CA SER A 197 -10.86 12.18 10.01
C SER A 197 -9.42 12.03 10.43
N MET A 198 -9.06 10.84 10.93
CA MET A 198 -7.67 10.55 11.27
C MET A 198 -6.75 10.78 10.08
N PRO A 199 -5.57 11.40 10.28
CA PRO A 199 -4.54 11.44 9.27
C PRO A 199 -4.03 10.02 8.99
N ASP A 200 -3.70 9.75 7.74
CA ASP A 200 -3.15 8.46 7.30
C ASP A 200 -1.71 8.71 6.81
N ILE A 201 -0.75 8.48 7.70
CA ILE A 201 0.67 8.60 7.37
C ILE A 201 1.23 7.19 7.16
N ASP A 202 1.18 6.76 5.91
CA ASP A 202 1.83 5.53 5.47
C ASP A 202 3.34 5.71 5.36
N ILE A 203 4.13 4.76 5.86
CA ILE A 203 5.58 4.79 5.77
C ILE A 203 6.11 3.54 5.09
N ASP A 204 6.92 3.73 4.05
CA ASP A 204 7.64 2.64 3.39
C ASP A 204 8.97 2.36 4.11
N PHE A 205 9.19 1.09 4.51
CA PHE A 205 10.43 0.61 5.10
C PHE A 205 11.08 -0.49 4.26
N CYS A 206 12.36 -0.73 4.48
CA CYS A 206 13.04 -1.94 4.02
C CYS A 206 12.29 -3.18 4.51
N VAL A 207 11.99 -4.13 3.60
CA VAL A 207 11.21 -5.33 3.91
C VAL A 207 11.87 -6.18 5.00
N GLU A 208 13.19 -6.32 4.95
CA GLU A 208 13.96 -7.20 5.83
C GLU A 208 14.09 -6.65 7.26
N ARG A 209 14.05 -5.31 7.42
CA ARG A 209 14.34 -4.66 8.71
C ARG A 209 13.14 -3.94 9.34
N ARG A 210 11.99 -3.92 8.67
CA ARG A 210 10.75 -3.32 9.18
C ARG A 210 10.34 -3.85 10.57
N GLY A 211 10.56 -5.14 10.83
CA GLY A 211 10.24 -5.76 12.13
C GLY A 211 10.90 -5.04 13.31
N GLN A 212 12.14 -4.58 13.14
CA GLN A 212 12.89 -3.86 14.19
C GLN A 212 12.19 -2.56 14.62
N VAL A 213 11.47 -1.89 13.70
CA VAL A 213 10.72 -0.66 14.02
C VAL A 213 9.45 -0.98 14.80
N ILE A 214 8.79 -2.11 14.49
CA ILE A 214 7.64 -2.58 15.26
C ILE A 214 8.06 -2.98 16.68
N ASP A 215 9.19 -3.68 16.81
CA ASP A 215 9.75 -4.06 18.11
C ASP A 215 10.14 -2.83 18.95
N TYR A 216 10.66 -1.78 18.29
CA TYR A 216 10.91 -0.49 18.94
C TYR A 216 9.63 0.11 19.51
N LEU A 217 8.53 0.16 18.76
CA LEU A 217 7.25 0.67 19.27
C LEU A 217 6.76 -0.12 20.46
N LYS A 218 6.87 -1.46 20.43
CA LYS A 218 6.54 -2.31 21.56
C LYS A 218 7.38 -2.00 22.80
N SER A 219 8.66 -1.68 22.60
CA SER A 219 9.56 -1.31 23.71
C SER A 219 9.19 0.02 24.36
N ILE A 220 8.59 0.96 23.60
CA ILE A 220 8.20 2.29 24.09
C ILE A 220 6.80 2.29 24.71
N TYR A 221 5.82 1.68 24.01
CA TYR A 221 4.40 1.73 24.40
C TYR A 221 3.94 0.49 25.20
N GLY A 222 4.73 -0.57 25.23
CA GLY A 222 4.41 -1.84 25.91
C GLY A 222 3.92 -2.91 24.92
N GLU A 223 4.23 -4.17 25.25
CA GLU A 223 3.82 -5.36 24.46
C GLU A 223 2.30 -5.50 24.37
N ASP A 224 1.58 -5.10 25.44
CA ASP A 224 0.12 -5.21 25.54
C ASP A 224 -0.60 -4.05 24.81
N SER A 225 0.11 -2.99 24.47
CA SER A 225 -0.44 -1.80 23.79
C SER A 225 -0.23 -1.78 22.28
N VAL A 226 0.64 -2.66 21.74
CA VAL A 226 1.06 -2.65 20.33
C VAL A 226 0.91 -4.03 19.70
N THR A 227 0.08 -4.15 18.66
CA THR A 227 -0.04 -5.43 17.95
C THR A 227 -0.32 -5.21 16.44
N GLN A 228 -0.12 -6.27 15.66
CA GLN A 228 -0.50 -6.28 14.25
C GLN A 228 -2.01 -6.50 14.07
N ILE A 229 -2.53 -5.96 12.98
CA ILE A 229 -3.96 -6.06 12.65
C ILE A 229 -4.22 -7.40 11.96
N ILE A 230 -5.35 -8.03 12.29
CA ILE A 230 -5.86 -9.20 11.59
C ILE A 230 -6.37 -8.81 10.19
N THR A 231 -6.29 -9.74 9.25
CA THR A 231 -6.98 -9.63 7.97
C THR A 231 -7.66 -10.95 7.62
N PHE A 232 -8.81 -10.86 6.96
CA PHE A 232 -9.61 -12.02 6.59
C PHE A 232 -9.52 -12.26 5.08
N GLY A 233 -8.93 -13.38 4.71
CA GLY A 233 -8.94 -13.85 3.32
C GLY A 233 -10.35 -14.30 2.95
N LYS A 234 -10.98 -13.64 1.96
CA LYS A 234 -12.32 -13.98 1.47
C LYS A 234 -12.27 -14.87 0.24
N MET A 235 -13.24 -15.74 0.12
CA MET A 235 -13.41 -16.63 -1.05
C MET A 235 -14.07 -15.85 -2.19
N ASN A 236 -13.24 -15.23 -3.04
CA ASN A 236 -13.72 -14.57 -4.26
C ASN A 236 -14.12 -15.60 -5.33
N ALA A 237 -14.92 -15.19 -6.33
CA ALA A 237 -15.53 -16.05 -7.35
C ALA A 237 -14.61 -17.13 -7.95
N ARG A 238 -13.41 -16.78 -8.41
CA ARG A 238 -12.44 -17.76 -8.95
C ARG A 238 -11.83 -18.66 -7.88
N ALA A 239 -11.61 -18.12 -6.68
CA ALA A 239 -11.01 -18.87 -5.58
C ALA A 239 -12.00 -19.89 -5.00
N VAL A 240 -13.26 -19.47 -4.79
CA VAL A 240 -14.28 -20.37 -4.24
C VAL A 240 -14.56 -21.56 -5.15
N ILE A 241 -14.59 -21.38 -6.48
CA ILE A 241 -14.72 -22.49 -7.43
C ILE A 241 -13.57 -23.51 -7.26
N ARG A 242 -12.33 -23.03 -7.11
CA ARG A 242 -11.17 -23.92 -6.92
C ARG A 242 -11.19 -24.63 -5.58
N ASP A 243 -11.55 -23.91 -4.51
CA ASP A 243 -11.61 -24.48 -3.16
C ASP A 243 -12.73 -25.53 -3.04
N VAL A 244 -13.94 -25.21 -3.51
CA VAL A 244 -15.08 -26.14 -3.52
C VAL A 244 -14.77 -27.35 -4.42
N GLY A 245 -14.23 -27.11 -5.62
CA GLY A 245 -13.87 -28.19 -6.53
C GLY A 245 -12.84 -29.16 -5.95
N ARG A 246 -11.82 -28.65 -5.26
CA ARG A 246 -10.86 -29.46 -4.52
C ARG A 246 -11.54 -30.31 -3.45
N VAL A 247 -12.37 -29.71 -2.62
CA VAL A 247 -13.08 -30.40 -1.53
C VAL A 247 -14.03 -31.48 -2.05
N MET A 248 -14.68 -31.24 -3.20
CA MET A 248 -15.57 -32.19 -3.86
C MET A 248 -14.82 -33.21 -4.73
N SER A 249 -13.47 -33.22 -4.69
CA SER A 249 -12.61 -34.18 -5.40
C SER A 249 -12.66 -34.08 -6.93
N TYR A 250 -13.03 -32.93 -7.49
CA TYR A 250 -12.86 -32.65 -8.93
C TYR A 250 -11.39 -32.46 -9.27
N SER A 251 -10.99 -32.81 -10.50
CA SER A 251 -9.61 -32.62 -10.95
C SER A 251 -9.27 -31.12 -11.04
N TYR A 252 -8.02 -30.76 -10.72
CA TYR A 252 -7.56 -29.37 -10.81
C TYR A 252 -7.78 -28.79 -12.22
N SER A 253 -7.52 -29.59 -13.25
CA SER A 253 -7.67 -29.15 -14.65
C SER A 253 -9.08 -28.76 -15.02
N GLU A 254 -10.09 -29.53 -14.57
CA GLU A 254 -11.52 -29.24 -14.82
C GLU A 254 -11.93 -27.97 -14.09
N VAL A 255 -11.62 -27.90 -12.81
CA VAL A 255 -11.98 -26.76 -11.95
C VAL A 255 -11.30 -25.47 -12.42
N ASP A 256 -10.04 -25.52 -12.85
CA ASP A 256 -9.31 -24.37 -13.35
C ASP A 256 -9.88 -23.84 -14.68
N LYS A 257 -10.36 -24.74 -15.55
CA LYS A 257 -11.11 -24.34 -16.77
C LYS A 257 -12.36 -23.55 -16.41
N ILE A 258 -13.16 -24.04 -15.45
CA ILE A 258 -14.39 -23.36 -15.00
C ILE A 258 -14.04 -22.00 -14.36
N ALA A 259 -13.05 -21.97 -13.48
CA ALA A 259 -12.61 -20.73 -12.84
C ALA A 259 -12.11 -19.67 -13.85
N LYS A 260 -11.49 -20.09 -14.97
CA LYS A 260 -11.05 -19.19 -16.04
C LYS A 260 -12.21 -18.63 -16.90
N MET A 261 -13.39 -19.25 -16.88
CA MET A 261 -14.59 -18.70 -17.54
C MET A 261 -15.14 -17.46 -16.80
N ILE A 262 -14.75 -17.28 -15.53
CA ILE A 262 -15.13 -16.09 -14.75
C ILE A 262 -14.27 -14.91 -15.23
N PRO A 263 -14.87 -13.76 -15.63
CA PRO A 263 -14.12 -12.58 -16.05
C PRO A 263 -13.09 -12.11 -15.00
N GLU A 264 -12.00 -11.52 -15.45
CA GLU A 264 -11.05 -10.85 -14.56
C GLU A 264 -11.56 -9.46 -14.20
N GLY A 265 -11.48 -9.13 -12.91
CA GLY A 265 -11.83 -7.80 -12.43
C GLY A 265 -12.06 -7.77 -10.92
N PRO A 266 -11.84 -6.62 -10.30
CA PRO A 266 -12.16 -6.42 -8.89
C PRO A 266 -13.68 -6.52 -8.70
N LYS A 267 -14.11 -7.28 -7.69
CA LYS A 267 -15.54 -7.41 -7.29
C LYS A 267 -16.46 -8.12 -8.29
N VAL A 268 -15.92 -8.94 -9.22
CA VAL A 268 -16.74 -9.80 -10.06
C VAL A 268 -17.30 -10.93 -9.20
N THR A 269 -18.64 -11.07 -9.16
CA THR A 269 -19.32 -12.16 -8.44
C THR A 269 -19.69 -13.30 -9.39
N LEU A 270 -19.93 -14.49 -8.82
CA LEU A 270 -20.39 -15.66 -9.59
C LEU A 270 -21.70 -15.39 -10.30
N ASP A 271 -22.65 -14.69 -9.66
CA ASP A 271 -23.92 -14.34 -10.27
C ASP A 271 -23.75 -13.38 -11.46
N GLN A 272 -22.84 -12.41 -11.36
CA GLN A 272 -22.50 -11.54 -12.48
C GLN A 272 -21.83 -12.33 -13.61
N ALA A 273 -20.89 -13.22 -13.26
CA ALA A 273 -20.20 -14.05 -14.24
C ALA A 273 -21.16 -14.99 -14.98
N LEU A 274 -22.12 -15.61 -14.29
CA LEU A 274 -23.17 -16.46 -14.88
C LEU A 274 -24.11 -15.69 -15.80
N LYS A 275 -24.38 -14.41 -15.52
CA LYS A 275 -25.16 -13.54 -16.41
C LYS A 275 -24.40 -13.17 -17.69
N GLN A 276 -23.10 -12.96 -17.59
CA GLN A 276 -22.27 -12.46 -18.69
C GLN A 276 -21.71 -13.57 -19.58
N ASN A 277 -21.49 -14.78 -19.05
CA ASN A 277 -20.88 -15.90 -19.78
C ASN A 277 -21.87 -17.06 -19.97
N SER A 278 -22.26 -17.30 -21.22
CA SER A 278 -23.19 -18.38 -21.61
C SER A 278 -22.62 -19.78 -21.33
N ASP A 279 -21.32 -19.97 -21.55
CA ASP A 279 -20.65 -21.27 -21.36
C ASP A 279 -20.61 -21.65 -19.88
N LEU A 280 -20.30 -20.68 -19.01
CA LEU A 280 -20.35 -20.87 -17.55
C LEU A 280 -21.78 -21.20 -17.08
N ARG A 281 -22.79 -20.58 -17.67
CA ARG A 281 -24.20 -20.88 -17.40
C ARG A 281 -24.56 -22.29 -17.82
N THR A 282 -24.11 -22.73 -18.98
CA THR A 282 -24.33 -24.11 -19.45
C THR A 282 -23.65 -25.11 -18.51
N VAL A 283 -22.39 -24.87 -18.13
CA VAL A 283 -21.65 -25.70 -17.17
C VAL A 283 -22.38 -25.79 -15.83
N SER A 284 -23.01 -24.69 -15.35
CA SER A 284 -23.76 -24.69 -14.09
C SER A 284 -25.02 -25.56 -14.11
N GLN A 285 -25.44 -26.07 -15.27
CA GLN A 285 -26.59 -26.97 -15.43
C GLN A 285 -26.19 -28.42 -15.67
N THR A 286 -24.91 -28.73 -15.69
CA THR A 286 -24.34 -30.08 -15.90
C THR A 286 -23.93 -30.75 -14.59
N ASN A 287 -23.02 -31.71 -14.67
CA ASN A 287 -22.42 -32.40 -13.52
C ASN A 287 -21.70 -31.48 -12.51
N TYR A 288 -21.50 -30.21 -12.88
CA TYR A 288 -20.88 -29.18 -12.00
C TYR A 288 -21.91 -28.32 -11.25
N LYS A 289 -23.20 -28.66 -11.34
CA LYS A 289 -24.27 -27.92 -10.66
C LYS A 289 -24.01 -27.79 -9.15
N ASP A 290 -23.74 -28.90 -8.47
CA ASP A 290 -23.48 -28.90 -7.04
C ASP A 290 -22.23 -28.10 -6.66
N LEU A 291 -21.21 -28.10 -7.51
CA LEU A 291 -20.01 -27.27 -7.32
C LEU A 291 -20.37 -25.79 -7.38
N ILE A 292 -21.12 -25.37 -8.40
CA ILE A 292 -21.52 -23.96 -8.57
C ILE A 292 -22.48 -23.51 -7.46
N ASP A 293 -23.45 -24.35 -7.08
CA ASP A 293 -24.42 -24.03 -6.04
C ASP A 293 -23.73 -23.85 -4.67
N ASN A 294 -22.84 -24.77 -4.27
CA ASN A 294 -22.04 -24.60 -3.06
C ASN A 294 -21.11 -23.39 -3.15
N ALA A 295 -20.49 -23.14 -4.30
CA ALA A 295 -19.61 -21.99 -4.48
C ALA A 295 -20.37 -20.65 -4.35
N LYS A 296 -21.61 -20.55 -4.82
CA LYS A 296 -22.44 -19.35 -4.65
C LYS A 296 -22.74 -19.05 -3.19
N VAL A 297 -23.05 -20.08 -2.40
CA VAL A 297 -23.31 -19.91 -0.97
C VAL A 297 -22.05 -19.47 -0.22
N LEU A 298 -20.88 -19.97 -0.63
CA LEU A 298 -19.60 -19.71 0.04
C LEU A 298 -18.87 -18.47 -0.49
N GLU A 299 -19.31 -17.88 -1.62
CA GLU A 299 -18.69 -16.68 -2.18
C GLU A 299 -18.76 -15.52 -1.18
N GLY A 300 -17.64 -14.83 -0.99
CA GLY A 300 -17.52 -13.72 -0.06
C GLY A 300 -17.26 -14.10 1.39
N MET A 301 -17.44 -15.36 1.77
CA MET A 301 -17.17 -15.82 3.13
C MET A 301 -15.67 -15.86 3.45
N THR A 302 -15.34 -15.75 4.72
CA THR A 302 -13.96 -15.83 5.21
C THR A 302 -13.42 -17.24 5.04
N ARG A 303 -12.25 -17.35 4.43
CA ARG A 303 -11.52 -18.60 4.22
C ARG A 303 -10.54 -18.88 5.36
N HIS A 304 -9.78 -17.87 5.75
CA HIS A 304 -8.78 -17.93 6.80
C HIS A 304 -8.52 -16.52 7.36
N ALA A 305 -8.06 -16.48 8.59
CA ALA A 305 -7.46 -15.29 9.17
C ALA A 305 -5.95 -15.28 8.88
N SER A 306 -5.39 -14.10 8.70
CA SER A 306 -3.95 -13.87 8.54
C SER A 306 -3.57 -12.52 9.14
N ILE A 307 -2.28 -12.26 9.23
CA ILE A 307 -1.74 -10.99 9.72
C ILE A 307 -1.76 -9.98 8.57
N HIS A 308 -2.21 -8.75 8.84
CA HIS A 308 -2.14 -7.65 7.88
C HIS A 308 -0.68 -7.35 7.53
N ALA A 309 -0.40 -7.18 6.24
CA ALA A 309 0.98 -7.05 5.76
C ALA A 309 1.71 -5.79 6.30
N ALA A 310 0.97 -4.75 6.70
CA ALA A 310 1.52 -3.45 7.07
C ALA A 310 0.94 -2.86 8.36
N GLY A 311 -0.34 -3.12 8.64
CA GLY A 311 -1.07 -2.44 9.72
C GLY A 311 -0.63 -2.87 11.12
N VAL A 312 -0.29 -1.89 11.93
CA VAL A 312 -0.01 -2.01 13.36
C VAL A 312 -0.95 -1.07 14.10
N VAL A 313 -1.55 -1.52 15.17
CA VAL A 313 -2.35 -0.70 16.07
C VAL A 313 -1.56 -0.38 17.32
N VAL A 314 -1.68 0.87 17.79
CA VAL A 314 -1.10 1.36 19.04
C VAL A 314 -2.23 1.96 19.88
N ALA A 315 -2.46 1.41 21.06
CA ALA A 315 -3.48 1.87 21.99
C ALA A 315 -2.87 2.74 23.12
N PRO A 316 -3.68 3.59 23.78
CA PRO A 316 -3.21 4.39 24.92
C PRO A 316 -3.04 3.59 26.22
N GLY A 317 -3.22 2.26 26.18
CA GLY A 317 -3.11 1.33 27.28
C GLY A 317 -3.23 -0.10 26.80
N ASP A 318 -3.70 -1.03 27.63
CA ASP A 318 -3.90 -2.42 27.24
C ASP A 318 -4.93 -2.53 26.11
N LEU A 319 -4.55 -3.15 25.00
CA LEU A 319 -5.41 -3.36 23.83
C LEU A 319 -6.69 -4.13 24.16
N THR A 320 -6.67 -5.00 25.20
CA THR A 320 -7.84 -5.78 25.62
C THR A 320 -8.97 -4.92 26.22
N ASP A 321 -8.67 -3.69 26.63
CA ASP A 321 -9.68 -2.72 27.06
C ASP A 321 -10.49 -2.16 25.87
N PHE A 322 -9.97 -2.28 24.63
CA PHE A 322 -10.56 -1.71 23.42
C PHE A 322 -11.03 -2.77 22.43
N VAL A 323 -10.27 -3.89 22.30
CA VAL A 323 -10.50 -4.88 21.25
C VAL A 323 -10.09 -6.28 21.71
N PRO A 324 -10.88 -7.32 21.38
CA PRO A 324 -10.45 -8.69 21.63
C PRO A 324 -9.23 -9.04 20.77
N LEU A 325 -8.33 -9.85 21.32
CA LEU A 325 -7.11 -10.31 20.65
C LEU A 325 -7.24 -11.76 20.17
N TYR A 326 -6.53 -12.09 19.10
CA TYR A 326 -6.46 -13.42 18.51
C TYR A 326 -5.01 -13.91 18.53
N ARG A 327 -4.79 -15.13 19.02
CA ARG A 327 -3.50 -15.81 18.95
C ARG A 327 -3.54 -16.88 17.86
N SER A 328 -2.62 -16.77 16.89
CA SER A 328 -2.47 -17.77 15.84
C SER A 328 -1.90 -19.08 16.38
N SER A 329 -2.00 -20.16 15.58
CA SER A 329 -1.36 -21.45 15.91
C SER A 329 0.16 -21.38 15.99
N GLN A 330 0.77 -20.35 15.39
CA GLN A 330 2.21 -20.10 15.43
C GLN A 330 2.63 -19.24 16.63
N GLY A 331 1.66 -18.74 17.40
CA GLY A 331 1.90 -17.94 18.60
C GLY A 331 1.79 -16.43 18.40
N ASP A 332 1.62 -15.96 17.16
CA ASP A 332 1.47 -14.53 16.86
C ASP A 332 0.17 -13.99 17.41
N VAL A 333 0.23 -12.82 18.01
CA VAL A 333 -0.94 -12.10 18.55
C VAL A 333 -1.34 -11.01 17.57
N THR A 334 -2.64 -10.91 17.28
CA THR A 334 -3.25 -9.86 16.45
C THR A 334 -4.57 -9.39 17.05
N THR A 335 -5.11 -8.26 16.56
CA THR A 335 -6.50 -7.89 16.87
C THR A 335 -7.47 -8.91 16.29
N GLN A 336 -8.70 -9.01 16.84
CA GLN A 336 -9.80 -9.76 16.20
C GLN A 336 -10.64 -8.89 15.26
N TYR A 337 -10.54 -7.58 15.38
CA TYR A 337 -11.18 -6.63 14.45
C TYR A 337 -10.25 -6.31 13.30
N ASP A 338 -10.81 -6.23 12.10
CA ASP A 338 -10.06 -5.78 10.93
C ASP A 338 -9.85 -4.25 10.95
N MET A 339 -9.12 -3.75 9.96
CA MET A 339 -8.77 -2.34 9.86
C MET A 339 -9.96 -1.38 9.95
N LYS A 340 -11.12 -1.74 9.39
CA LYS A 340 -12.30 -0.85 9.35
C LYS A 340 -13.00 -0.80 10.69
N GLU A 341 -13.15 -1.93 11.35
CA GLU A 341 -13.72 -1.99 12.68
C GLU A 341 -12.83 -1.25 13.69
N LEU A 342 -11.48 -1.37 13.58
CA LEU A 342 -10.54 -0.62 14.43
C LEU A 342 -10.67 0.90 14.23
N GLU A 343 -10.78 1.36 12.99
CA GLU A 343 -11.04 2.77 12.68
C GLU A 343 -12.38 3.25 13.26
N SER A 344 -13.43 2.40 13.21
CA SER A 344 -14.77 2.73 13.71
C SER A 344 -14.82 2.89 15.23
N ILE A 345 -14.00 2.15 15.97
CA ILE A 345 -13.87 2.27 17.44
C ILE A 345 -12.76 3.27 17.83
N GLY A 346 -12.17 3.98 16.88
CA GLY A 346 -11.24 5.08 17.11
C GLY A 346 -9.81 4.70 17.45
N LEU A 347 -9.40 3.44 17.30
CA LEU A 347 -8.02 3.05 17.51
C LEU A 347 -7.10 3.49 16.37
N LEU A 348 -5.91 3.95 16.75
CA LEU A 348 -4.92 4.44 15.80
C LEU A 348 -4.23 3.29 15.07
N LYS A 349 -4.42 3.29 13.74
CA LYS A 349 -3.67 2.43 12.83
C LYS A 349 -2.42 3.17 12.32
N MET A 350 -1.32 2.47 12.25
CA MET A 350 -0.08 2.90 11.59
C MET A 350 0.32 1.87 10.53
N ASP A 351 0.58 2.32 9.30
CA ASP A 351 0.95 1.44 8.21
C ASP A 351 2.47 1.43 7.98
N PHE A 352 3.09 0.31 8.37
CA PHE A 352 4.50 -0.01 8.14
C PHE A 352 4.63 -0.84 6.88
N LEU A 353 4.73 -0.17 5.74
CA LEU A 353 4.76 -0.86 4.45
C LEU A 353 6.17 -1.35 4.11
N GLY A 354 6.27 -2.59 3.70
CA GLY A 354 7.54 -3.14 3.21
C GLY A 354 7.71 -2.83 1.73
N LEU A 355 8.69 -1.99 1.37
CA LEU A 355 9.01 -1.68 -0.01
C LEU A 355 10.32 -2.34 -0.41
N ARG A 356 10.25 -3.34 -1.31
CA ARG A 356 11.43 -4.11 -1.77
C ARG A 356 12.53 -3.22 -2.35
N ASN A 357 12.16 -2.14 -3.03
CA ASN A 357 13.16 -1.26 -3.65
C ASN A 357 14.02 -0.53 -2.61
N LEU A 358 13.51 -0.28 -1.40
CA LEU A 358 14.33 0.22 -0.30
C LEU A 358 15.35 -0.84 0.15
N THR A 359 14.98 -2.12 0.16
CA THR A 359 15.92 -3.22 0.42
C THR A 359 16.99 -3.32 -0.68
N VAL A 360 16.60 -3.10 -1.95
CA VAL A 360 17.57 -3.07 -3.07
C VAL A 360 18.54 -1.90 -2.92
N ILE A 361 18.06 -0.70 -2.56
CA ILE A 361 18.90 0.48 -2.30
C ILE A 361 19.88 0.17 -1.17
N ASP A 362 19.40 -0.36 -0.04
CA ASP A 362 20.21 -0.75 1.13
C ASP A 362 21.36 -1.69 0.75
N LYS A 363 21.00 -2.83 0.14
CA LYS A 363 21.97 -3.83 -0.33
C LYS A 363 22.96 -3.26 -1.35
N THR A 364 22.52 -2.34 -2.21
CA THR A 364 23.42 -1.70 -3.17
C THR A 364 24.43 -0.82 -2.48
N ILE A 365 24.02 -0.02 -1.49
CA ILE A 365 24.89 0.85 -0.70
C ILE A 365 25.90 0.00 0.10
N ASP A 366 25.45 -1.11 0.70
CA ASP A 366 26.34 -2.04 1.40
C ASP A 366 27.41 -2.63 0.45
N LEU A 367 27.05 -3.04 -0.76
CA LEU A 367 27.98 -3.54 -1.76
C LEU A 367 28.97 -2.46 -2.23
N ILE A 368 28.52 -1.22 -2.38
CA ILE A 368 29.39 -0.06 -2.70
C ILE A 368 30.39 0.16 -1.57
N LYS A 369 29.92 0.17 -0.32
CA LYS A 369 30.78 0.32 0.85
C LYS A 369 31.84 -0.77 0.95
N GLN A 370 31.46 -2.03 0.69
CA GLN A 370 32.38 -3.17 0.69
C GLN A 370 33.46 -3.07 -0.40
N ARG A 371 33.09 -2.62 -1.62
CA ARG A 371 34.01 -2.59 -2.75
C ARG A 371 34.87 -1.34 -2.82
N PHE A 372 34.28 -0.19 -2.52
CA PHE A 372 34.93 1.12 -2.74
C PHE A 372 35.26 1.86 -1.43
N ASN A 373 34.78 1.36 -0.29
CA ASN A 373 34.85 2.03 1.01
C ASN A 373 34.20 3.42 1.00
N GLU A 374 33.15 3.60 0.16
CA GLU A 374 32.36 4.81 0.05
C GLU A 374 31.07 4.69 0.87
N ASP A 375 30.74 5.72 1.63
CA ASP A 375 29.49 5.81 2.42
C ASP A 375 28.54 6.79 1.70
N ILE A 376 27.52 6.27 1.00
CA ILE A 376 26.60 7.05 0.19
C ILE A 376 25.36 7.39 1.00
N ASP A 377 25.08 8.70 1.13
CA ASP A 377 23.80 9.21 1.59
C ASP A 377 22.86 9.37 0.38
N ILE A 378 21.97 8.39 0.19
CA ILE A 378 21.06 8.34 -0.96
C ILE A 378 20.05 9.51 -0.98
N ASP A 379 19.84 10.17 0.15
CA ASP A 379 18.92 11.31 0.26
C ASP A 379 19.59 12.63 -0.15
N LYS A 380 20.92 12.66 -0.32
CA LYS A 380 21.71 13.84 -0.71
C LYS A 380 22.31 13.76 -2.11
N ILE A 381 21.95 12.76 -2.91
CA ILE A 381 22.42 12.66 -4.28
C ILE A 381 21.93 13.83 -5.14
N ASP A 382 22.71 14.20 -6.16
CA ASP A 382 22.29 15.20 -7.14
C ASP A 382 21.07 14.70 -7.93
N MET A 383 19.93 15.39 -7.77
CA MET A 383 18.67 15.08 -8.45
C MET A 383 18.60 15.60 -9.88
N GLU A 384 19.64 16.30 -10.36
CA GLU A 384 19.69 16.89 -11.71
C GLU A 384 20.76 16.24 -12.59
N ASP A 385 21.37 15.12 -12.17
CA ASP A 385 22.41 14.45 -12.96
C ASP A 385 21.89 14.03 -14.35
N PRO A 386 22.47 14.61 -15.43
CA PRO A 386 22.02 14.33 -16.79
C PRO A 386 22.30 12.89 -17.25
N LYS A 387 23.25 12.18 -16.61
CA LYS A 387 23.53 10.78 -16.93
C LYS A 387 22.36 9.88 -16.53
N VAL A 388 21.73 10.19 -15.40
CA VAL A 388 20.55 9.46 -14.91
C VAL A 388 19.37 9.68 -15.85
N TYR A 389 19.08 10.91 -16.24
CA TYR A 389 18.00 11.18 -17.20
C TYR A 389 18.26 10.57 -18.57
N LYS A 390 19.53 10.49 -18.99
CA LYS A 390 19.91 9.79 -20.22
C LYS A 390 19.62 8.29 -20.15
N LEU A 391 19.78 7.66 -19.00
CA LEU A 391 19.42 6.25 -18.76
C LEU A 391 17.89 6.07 -18.90
N PHE A 392 17.07 6.94 -18.29
CA PHE A 392 15.62 6.94 -18.47
C PHE A 392 15.23 7.16 -19.93
N ALA A 393 15.81 8.14 -20.61
CA ALA A 393 15.55 8.46 -22.01
C ALA A 393 15.88 7.31 -22.99
N LYS A 394 16.83 6.45 -22.63
CA LYS A 394 17.16 5.22 -23.39
C LYS A 394 16.22 4.05 -23.05
N GLY A 395 15.35 4.18 -22.05
CA GLY A 395 14.49 3.10 -21.57
C GLY A 395 15.25 1.92 -20.94
N LEU A 396 16.46 2.16 -20.40
CA LEU A 396 17.29 1.16 -19.72
C LEU A 396 16.86 1.03 -18.25
N THR A 397 15.56 0.88 -18.01
CA THR A 397 14.94 1.01 -16.68
C THR A 397 14.44 -0.30 -16.09
N VAL A 398 14.92 -1.46 -16.55
CA VAL A 398 14.67 -2.75 -15.90
C VAL A 398 15.31 -2.73 -14.51
N GLY A 399 14.57 -3.13 -13.49
CA GLY A 399 14.97 -3.06 -12.08
C GLY A 399 14.80 -1.68 -11.43
N ILE A 400 14.45 -0.63 -12.20
CA ILE A 400 14.15 0.70 -11.65
C ILE A 400 12.69 0.75 -11.18
N PHE A 401 12.50 1.21 -9.95
CA PHE A 401 11.20 1.32 -9.32
C PHE A 401 10.16 2.03 -10.21
N GLN A 402 8.97 1.45 -10.37
CA GLN A 402 7.83 1.95 -11.16
C GLN A 402 8.06 2.07 -12.69
N PHE A 403 9.30 2.05 -13.19
CA PHE A 403 9.62 2.37 -14.58
C PHE A 403 10.10 1.17 -15.40
N GLU A 404 9.99 -0.06 -14.89
CA GLU A 404 10.56 -1.26 -15.53
C GLU A 404 9.70 -1.90 -16.62
N SER A 405 8.38 -1.63 -16.67
CA SER A 405 7.49 -2.28 -17.63
C SER A 405 7.83 -1.92 -19.09
N ALA A 406 7.59 -2.86 -20.02
CA ALA A 406 7.91 -2.66 -21.44
C ALA A 406 7.23 -1.42 -22.03
N GLY A 407 5.93 -1.21 -21.73
CA GLY A 407 5.19 -0.04 -22.21
C GLY A 407 5.71 1.28 -21.63
N MET A 408 6.04 1.31 -20.33
CA MET A 408 6.64 2.49 -19.72
C MET A 408 7.97 2.85 -20.37
N ARG A 409 8.83 1.88 -20.63
CA ARG A 409 10.12 2.08 -21.30
C ARG A 409 9.98 2.67 -22.70
N GLU A 410 8.98 2.26 -23.46
CA GLU A 410 8.72 2.84 -24.79
C GLU A 410 8.24 4.29 -24.70
N PHE A 411 7.42 4.64 -23.70
CA PHE A 411 7.04 6.03 -23.48
C PHE A 411 8.21 6.90 -23.01
N LEU A 412 9.09 6.37 -22.15
CA LEU A 412 10.31 7.09 -21.73
C LEU A 412 11.24 7.42 -22.90
N LYS A 413 11.41 6.49 -23.85
CA LYS A 413 12.18 6.73 -25.09
C LYS A 413 11.59 7.86 -25.94
N LYS A 414 10.26 7.98 -25.96
CA LYS A 414 9.56 9.06 -26.67
C LYS A 414 9.65 10.38 -25.92
N LEU A 415 9.44 10.36 -24.58
CA LEU A 415 9.44 11.56 -23.73
C LEU A 415 10.83 12.16 -23.59
N LYS A 416 11.87 11.32 -23.43
CA LYS A 416 13.26 11.75 -23.14
C LYS A 416 13.31 12.74 -21.98
N PRO A 417 12.93 12.33 -20.76
CA PRO A 417 12.86 13.23 -19.62
C PRO A 417 14.22 13.91 -19.38
N LYS A 418 14.18 15.20 -19.03
CA LYS A 418 15.35 16.03 -18.72
C LYS A 418 15.40 16.46 -17.26
N GLY A 419 14.37 16.16 -16.48
CA GLY A 419 14.22 16.51 -15.09
C GLY A 419 13.17 15.62 -14.43
N ILE A 420 13.07 15.75 -13.11
CA ILE A 420 12.19 14.93 -12.26
C ILE A 420 10.70 15.08 -12.63
N ASP A 421 10.27 16.26 -13.09
CA ASP A 421 8.86 16.53 -13.44
C ASP A 421 8.34 15.59 -14.54
N GLY A 422 9.20 15.25 -15.50
CA GLY A 422 8.87 14.27 -16.53
C GLY A 422 8.62 12.87 -15.97
N LEU A 423 9.35 12.48 -14.92
CA LEU A 423 9.15 11.20 -14.22
C LEU A 423 7.87 11.25 -13.38
N ILE A 424 7.63 12.35 -12.67
CA ILE A 424 6.42 12.56 -11.85
C ILE A 424 5.16 12.47 -12.73
N ALA A 425 5.15 13.14 -13.87
CA ALA A 425 4.03 13.09 -14.82
C ALA A 425 3.82 11.68 -15.40
N MET A 426 4.89 10.99 -15.79
CA MET A 426 4.79 9.64 -16.34
C MET A 426 4.29 8.62 -15.32
N ASN A 427 4.73 8.73 -14.07
CA ASN A 427 4.24 7.89 -12.97
C ASN A 427 2.73 8.06 -12.75
N ALA A 428 2.22 9.28 -12.89
CA ALA A 428 0.80 9.59 -12.78
C ALA A 428 -0.03 9.17 -14.00
N LEU A 429 0.52 9.32 -15.21
CA LEU A 429 -0.19 9.09 -16.48
C LEU A 429 -0.23 7.62 -16.90
N TYR A 430 0.80 6.82 -16.56
CA TYR A 430 0.92 5.44 -17.04
C TYR A 430 0.01 4.49 -16.24
N ARG A 431 -1.29 4.64 -16.43
CA ARG A 431 -2.36 3.83 -15.79
C ARG A 431 -3.57 3.74 -16.74
N PRO A 432 -4.39 2.68 -16.64
CA PRO A 432 -5.65 2.61 -17.38
C PRO A 432 -6.49 3.88 -17.20
N GLY A 433 -6.94 4.48 -18.30
CA GLY A 433 -7.64 5.76 -18.34
C GLY A 433 -6.71 6.92 -18.73
N PRO A 434 -5.86 7.45 -17.84
CA PRO A 434 -4.98 8.59 -18.14
C PRO A 434 -3.96 8.34 -19.26
N MET A 435 -3.58 7.08 -19.49
CA MET A 435 -2.60 6.67 -20.51
C MET A 435 -2.91 7.21 -21.91
N GLN A 436 -4.19 7.41 -22.24
CA GLN A 436 -4.60 8.00 -23.53
C GLN A 436 -4.05 9.43 -23.74
N ASN A 437 -3.65 10.13 -22.69
CA ASN A 437 -3.12 11.49 -22.76
C ASN A 437 -1.59 11.54 -22.92
N ILE A 438 -0.87 10.40 -22.79
CA ILE A 438 0.59 10.38 -22.79
C ILE A 438 1.18 10.91 -24.11
N ASP A 439 0.66 10.46 -25.24
CA ASP A 439 1.17 10.92 -26.55
C ASP A 439 0.96 12.44 -26.75
N ARG A 440 -0.16 12.98 -26.27
CA ARG A 440 -0.43 14.43 -26.28
C ARG A 440 0.50 15.18 -25.33
N TYR A 441 0.71 14.66 -24.13
CA TYR A 441 1.67 15.21 -23.18
C TYR A 441 3.08 15.29 -23.80
N ILE A 442 3.54 14.21 -24.41
CA ILE A 442 4.85 14.14 -25.07
C ILE A 442 4.96 15.15 -26.22
N LYS A 443 3.92 15.26 -27.10
CA LYS A 443 3.93 16.22 -28.22
C LYS A 443 4.05 17.66 -27.72
N ARG A 444 3.32 18.02 -26.67
CA ARG A 444 3.35 19.35 -26.06
C ARG A 444 4.66 19.62 -25.32
N ALA A 445 5.19 18.66 -24.58
CA ALA A 445 6.48 18.74 -23.92
C ALA A 445 7.65 18.98 -24.93
N HIS A 446 7.51 18.49 -26.17
CA HIS A 446 8.48 18.71 -27.24
C HIS A 446 8.16 19.91 -28.16
N GLY A 447 7.13 20.68 -27.83
CA GLY A 447 6.70 21.82 -28.67
C GLY A 447 6.09 21.44 -30.02
N LYS A 448 5.74 20.16 -30.24
CA LYS A 448 5.13 19.65 -31.47
C LYS A 448 3.62 19.87 -31.55
N GLU A 449 2.99 20.19 -30.45
CA GLU A 449 1.59 20.58 -30.32
C GLU A 449 1.52 21.81 -29.41
N LYS A 450 0.75 22.83 -29.84
CA LYS A 450 0.56 24.07 -29.09
C LYS A 450 -0.19 23.76 -27.80
N VAL A 451 0.28 24.31 -26.68
CA VAL A 451 -0.45 24.23 -25.41
C VAL A 451 -1.63 25.21 -25.46
N GLU A 452 -2.81 24.69 -25.27
CA GLU A 452 -4.05 25.47 -25.20
C GLU A 452 -4.72 25.24 -23.86
N TYR A 453 -5.15 26.34 -23.23
CA TYR A 453 -5.91 26.32 -22.00
C TYR A 453 -7.37 26.66 -22.29
N VAL A 454 -8.29 25.93 -21.66
CA VAL A 454 -9.75 26.20 -21.80
C VAL A 454 -10.10 27.62 -21.36
N HIS A 455 -9.35 28.16 -20.40
CA HIS A 455 -9.41 29.55 -19.96
C HIS A 455 -8.01 30.02 -19.55
N PRO A 456 -7.61 31.28 -19.77
CA PRO A 456 -6.27 31.79 -19.41
C PRO A 456 -5.90 31.58 -17.95
N LEU A 457 -6.83 31.74 -17.02
CA LEU A 457 -6.62 31.53 -15.58
C LEU A 457 -6.19 30.08 -15.24
N LEU A 458 -6.39 29.11 -16.13
CA LEU A 458 -5.97 27.74 -15.93
C LEU A 458 -4.47 27.52 -16.21
N GLU A 459 -3.80 28.48 -16.80
CA GLU A 459 -2.38 28.37 -17.12
C GLU A 459 -1.56 28.15 -15.85
N GLU A 460 -1.83 28.88 -14.78
CA GLU A 460 -1.12 28.75 -13.51
C GLU A 460 -1.18 27.33 -12.95
N ALA A 461 -2.35 26.70 -12.95
CA ALA A 461 -2.56 25.35 -12.42
C ALA A 461 -2.05 24.24 -13.37
N LEU A 462 -1.98 24.50 -14.68
CA LEU A 462 -1.77 23.45 -15.69
C LEU A 462 -0.48 23.59 -16.51
N LYS A 463 0.34 24.64 -16.30
CA LYS A 463 1.57 24.85 -17.07
C LYS A 463 2.57 23.70 -16.93
N GLU A 464 2.71 23.12 -15.73
CA GLU A 464 3.62 22.02 -15.45
C GLU A 464 3.26 20.72 -16.20
N THR A 465 2.00 20.58 -16.59
CA THR A 465 1.47 19.43 -17.32
C THR A 465 1.00 19.76 -18.73
N TYR A 466 1.49 20.88 -19.27
CA TYR A 466 1.22 21.34 -20.64
C TYR A 466 -0.28 21.43 -20.97
N GLY A 467 -1.09 21.94 -20.03
CA GLY A 467 -2.53 22.13 -20.20
C GLY A 467 -3.38 20.85 -20.04
N ILE A 468 -2.81 19.78 -19.51
CA ILE A 468 -3.49 18.51 -19.24
C ILE A 468 -3.73 18.39 -17.73
N ILE A 469 -4.95 18.10 -17.31
CA ILE A 469 -5.22 17.75 -15.91
C ILE A 469 -4.68 16.34 -15.66
N VAL A 470 -3.74 16.20 -14.73
CA VAL A 470 -3.08 14.94 -14.34
C VAL A 470 -3.31 14.65 -12.88
N TYR A 471 -3.21 15.69 -12.03
CA TYR A 471 -3.20 15.56 -10.57
C TYR A 471 -4.53 15.99 -9.93
N GLN A 472 -4.83 15.38 -8.80
CA GLN A 472 -5.98 15.76 -7.95
C GLN A 472 -5.81 17.18 -7.42
N GLU A 473 -4.60 17.57 -7.10
CA GLU A 473 -4.21 18.90 -6.65
C GLU A 473 -4.54 19.97 -7.70
N GLN A 474 -4.38 19.67 -8.99
CA GLN A 474 -4.77 20.59 -10.07
C GLN A 474 -6.29 20.79 -10.12
N VAL A 475 -7.09 19.76 -9.85
CA VAL A 475 -8.54 19.91 -9.73
C VAL A 475 -8.91 20.86 -8.58
N MET A 476 -8.20 20.75 -7.45
CA MET A 476 -8.41 21.65 -6.30
C MET A 476 -7.99 23.08 -6.61
N GLN A 477 -6.84 23.28 -7.26
CA GLN A 477 -6.37 24.60 -7.69
C GLN A 477 -7.32 25.25 -8.69
N ILE A 478 -7.83 24.49 -9.67
CA ILE A 478 -8.82 25.00 -10.63
C ILE A 478 -10.09 25.47 -9.91
N ALA A 479 -10.59 24.70 -8.94
CA ALA A 479 -11.77 25.08 -8.18
C ALA A 479 -11.54 26.37 -7.37
N ASN A 480 -10.35 26.50 -6.79
CA ASN A 480 -9.94 27.70 -6.06
C ASN A 480 -9.84 28.92 -6.99
N ILE A 481 -9.06 28.83 -8.08
CA ILE A 481 -8.79 29.95 -9.00
C ILE A 481 -10.05 30.39 -9.75
N ILE A 482 -10.84 29.42 -10.24
CA ILE A 482 -12.00 29.71 -11.10
C ILE A 482 -13.25 30.08 -10.29
N ALA A 483 -13.53 29.33 -9.24
CA ALA A 483 -14.80 29.44 -8.52
C ALA A 483 -14.66 30.02 -7.09
N GLY A 484 -13.44 30.34 -6.66
CA GLY A 484 -13.20 30.93 -5.34
C GLY A 484 -13.44 29.96 -4.18
N PHE A 485 -13.32 28.65 -4.42
CA PHE A 485 -13.40 27.65 -3.36
C PHE A 485 -12.20 27.78 -2.43
N THR A 486 -12.41 27.54 -1.13
CA THR A 486 -11.27 27.26 -0.25
C THR A 486 -10.65 25.91 -0.67
N LEU A 487 -9.39 25.66 -0.28
CA LEU A 487 -8.76 24.37 -0.60
C LEU A 487 -9.48 23.19 0.10
N SER A 488 -10.04 23.42 1.28
CA SER A 488 -10.89 22.44 1.98
C SER A 488 -12.15 22.07 1.19
N GLU A 489 -12.88 23.08 0.70
CA GLU A 489 -14.06 22.87 -0.15
C GLU A 489 -13.70 22.20 -1.48
N ALA A 490 -12.56 22.55 -2.04
CA ALA A 490 -12.06 21.94 -3.27
C ALA A 490 -11.71 20.44 -3.07
N ASP A 491 -11.18 20.06 -1.89
CA ASP A 491 -10.98 18.64 -1.56
C ASP A 491 -12.31 17.91 -1.40
N GLU A 492 -13.32 18.53 -0.78
CA GLU A 492 -14.65 17.94 -0.69
C GLU A 492 -15.26 17.69 -2.08
N MET A 493 -15.17 18.68 -2.98
CA MET A 493 -15.62 18.55 -4.38
C MET A 493 -14.89 17.39 -5.08
N ARG A 494 -13.57 17.35 -5.00
CA ARG A 494 -12.75 16.28 -5.58
C ARG A 494 -13.18 14.90 -5.09
N ARG A 495 -13.47 14.76 -3.79
CA ARG A 495 -13.94 13.49 -3.20
C ARG A 495 -15.34 13.11 -3.65
N ALA A 496 -16.26 14.07 -3.72
CA ALA A 496 -17.62 13.85 -4.20
C ALA A 496 -17.59 13.25 -5.61
N ILE A 497 -16.78 13.82 -6.50
CA ILE A 497 -16.60 13.33 -7.87
C ILE A 497 -15.93 11.95 -7.86
N GLY A 498 -14.82 11.78 -7.13
CA GLY A 498 -14.05 10.53 -7.08
C GLY A 498 -14.85 9.34 -6.53
N LYS A 499 -15.73 9.57 -5.54
CA LYS A 499 -16.63 8.56 -4.96
C LYS A 499 -17.98 8.45 -5.66
N LYS A 500 -18.25 9.29 -6.67
CA LYS A 500 -19.50 9.35 -7.46
C LYS A 500 -20.75 9.55 -6.58
N ILE A 501 -20.65 10.42 -5.57
CA ILE A 501 -21.77 10.77 -4.68
C ILE A 501 -22.64 11.82 -5.38
N ARG A 502 -23.65 11.39 -6.12
CA ARG A 502 -24.46 12.27 -7.00
C ARG A 502 -25.01 13.50 -6.31
N SER A 503 -25.66 13.36 -5.16
CA SER A 503 -26.27 14.49 -4.43
C SER A 503 -25.26 15.56 -4.02
N LEU A 504 -24.03 15.16 -3.68
CA LEU A 504 -22.96 16.08 -3.34
C LEU A 504 -22.32 16.69 -4.59
N MET A 505 -22.19 15.90 -5.67
CA MET A 505 -21.69 16.38 -6.96
C MET A 505 -22.55 17.49 -7.53
N ASP A 506 -23.88 17.30 -7.55
CA ASP A 506 -24.82 18.31 -8.06
C ASP A 506 -24.73 19.62 -7.26
N LYS A 507 -24.67 19.52 -5.94
CA LYS A 507 -24.47 20.67 -5.04
C LYS A 507 -23.16 21.40 -5.31
N MET A 508 -22.06 20.65 -5.49
CA MET A 508 -20.74 21.22 -5.78
C MET A 508 -20.66 21.84 -7.18
N ALA A 509 -21.33 21.24 -8.17
CA ALA A 509 -21.44 21.78 -9.52
C ALA A 509 -22.14 23.15 -9.52
N ASP A 510 -23.29 23.26 -8.85
CA ASP A 510 -24.02 24.50 -8.71
C ASP A 510 -23.18 25.58 -8.01
N LYS A 511 -22.50 25.22 -6.93
CA LYS A 511 -21.61 26.13 -6.20
C LYS A 511 -20.44 26.60 -7.08
N PHE A 512 -19.81 25.68 -7.82
CA PHE A 512 -18.72 25.97 -8.75
C PHE A 512 -19.15 26.96 -9.83
N VAL A 513 -20.28 26.69 -10.48
CA VAL A 513 -20.80 27.55 -11.56
C VAL A 513 -21.16 28.95 -11.03
N LYS A 514 -21.81 29.04 -9.86
CA LYS A 514 -22.13 30.33 -9.22
C LYS A 514 -20.86 31.11 -8.87
N GLY A 515 -19.86 30.45 -8.29
CA GLY A 515 -18.59 31.06 -7.96
C GLY A 515 -17.83 31.57 -9.19
N ALA A 516 -17.75 30.74 -10.23
CA ALA A 516 -17.11 31.09 -11.51
C ALA A 516 -17.79 32.29 -12.18
N VAL A 517 -19.11 32.34 -12.20
CA VAL A 517 -19.87 33.47 -12.75
C VAL A 517 -19.61 34.75 -11.93
N LYS A 518 -19.56 34.66 -10.61
CA LYS A 518 -19.21 35.78 -9.72
C LYS A 518 -17.80 36.31 -10.03
N ASN A 519 -16.89 35.43 -10.43
CA ASN A 519 -15.51 35.78 -10.82
C ASN A 519 -15.39 36.20 -12.31
N GLY A 520 -16.51 36.47 -12.98
CA GLY A 520 -16.55 37.05 -14.32
C GLY A 520 -16.58 36.06 -15.48
N LEU A 521 -16.73 34.75 -15.24
CA LEU A 521 -16.85 33.77 -16.32
C LEU A 521 -18.32 33.67 -16.80
N SER A 522 -18.51 33.40 -18.08
CA SER A 522 -19.84 33.04 -18.58
C SER A 522 -20.28 31.67 -18.01
N LYS A 523 -21.58 31.49 -17.79
CA LYS A 523 -22.14 30.22 -17.31
C LYS A 523 -21.78 29.04 -18.22
N ALA A 524 -21.76 29.25 -19.54
CA ALA A 524 -21.35 28.23 -20.50
C ALA A 524 -19.90 27.79 -20.30
N LYS A 525 -19.00 28.76 -20.07
CA LYS A 525 -17.58 28.49 -19.82
C LYS A 525 -17.35 27.82 -18.47
N ALA A 526 -18.07 28.22 -17.43
CA ALA A 526 -18.03 27.58 -16.12
C ALA A 526 -18.46 26.11 -16.20
N ASN A 527 -19.56 25.81 -16.89
CA ASN A 527 -19.98 24.41 -17.12
C ASN A 527 -18.94 23.61 -17.90
N GLN A 528 -18.37 24.18 -18.97
CA GLN A 528 -17.32 23.52 -19.76
C GLN A 528 -16.11 23.14 -18.89
N ILE A 529 -15.69 24.01 -17.96
CA ILE A 529 -14.58 23.75 -17.04
C ILE A 529 -14.98 22.67 -16.02
N PHE A 530 -16.21 22.73 -15.48
CA PHE A 530 -16.68 21.73 -14.53
C PHE A 530 -16.78 20.33 -15.17
N ASP A 531 -17.30 20.23 -16.40
CA ASP A 531 -17.34 18.98 -17.16
C ASP A 531 -15.94 18.39 -17.40
N LEU A 532 -14.95 19.27 -17.62
CA LEU A 532 -13.55 18.89 -17.72
C LEU A 532 -13.05 18.31 -16.40
N ILE A 533 -13.35 18.97 -15.28
CA ILE A 533 -13.01 18.50 -13.93
C ILE A 533 -13.66 17.14 -13.67
N ASP A 534 -14.97 16.99 -13.90
CA ASP A 534 -15.70 15.74 -13.63
C ASP A 534 -15.11 14.57 -14.42
N LYS A 535 -14.81 14.79 -15.69
CA LYS A 535 -14.18 13.79 -16.55
C LYS A 535 -12.83 13.33 -16.04
N PHE A 536 -12.00 14.24 -15.52
CA PHE A 536 -10.63 13.95 -15.07
C PHE A 536 -10.53 13.57 -13.59
N ALA A 537 -11.43 14.05 -12.72
CA ALA A 537 -11.37 13.76 -11.29
C ALA A 537 -11.55 12.27 -10.96
N GLN A 538 -12.18 11.50 -11.87
CA GLN A 538 -12.29 10.04 -11.77
C GLN A 538 -10.94 9.34 -11.92
N TYR A 539 -9.95 9.97 -12.58
CA TYR A 539 -8.65 9.41 -12.93
C TYR A 539 -7.47 10.24 -12.38
N GLY A 540 -7.74 11.36 -11.71
CA GLY A 540 -6.71 12.22 -11.13
C GLY A 540 -5.80 11.44 -10.16
N PHE A 541 -4.48 11.67 -10.28
CA PHE A 541 -3.50 11.04 -9.40
C PHE A 541 -3.12 11.97 -8.23
N ASN A 542 -2.81 11.40 -7.09
CA ASN A 542 -2.23 12.15 -5.98
C ASN A 542 -0.81 12.60 -6.35
N LYS A 543 -0.60 13.92 -6.48
CA LYS A 543 0.70 14.50 -6.85
C LYS A 543 1.76 14.17 -5.81
N SER A 544 1.42 14.30 -4.52
CA SER A 544 2.34 14.00 -3.41
C SER A 544 2.91 12.59 -3.51
N HIS A 545 2.04 11.59 -3.78
CA HIS A 545 2.47 10.22 -4.00
C HIS A 545 3.34 10.06 -5.25
N SER A 546 2.98 10.73 -6.35
CA SER A 546 3.75 10.67 -7.59
C SER A 546 5.15 11.24 -7.41
N VAL A 547 5.29 12.36 -6.71
CA VAL A 547 6.59 12.97 -6.39
C VAL A 547 7.44 12.01 -5.59
N ALA A 548 6.94 11.53 -4.43
CA ALA A 548 7.69 10.66 -3.53
C ALA A 548 8.20 9.39 -4.24
N TYR A 549 7.35 8.76 -5.05
CA TYR A 549 7.70 7.54 -5.77
C TYR A 549 8.65 7.80 -6.96
N SER A 550 8.60 8.99 -7.55
CA SER A 550 9.57 9.37 -8.58
C SER A 550 10.94 9.67 -8.00
N TYR A 551 11.03 10.10 -6.73
CA TYR A 551 12.30 10.22 -6.02
C TYR A 551 12.95 8.84 -5.82
N ILE A 552 12.22 7.83 -5.37
CA ILE A 552 12.74 6.45 -5.26
C ILE A 552 13.15 5.92 -6.64
N ALA A 553 12.35 6.20 -7.67
CA ALA A 553 12.71 5.81 -9.04
C ALA A 553 14.03 6.46 -9.49
N TYR A 554 14.20 7.74 -9.18
CA TYR A 554 15.44 8.46 -9.48
C TYR A 554 16.63 7.89 -8.70
N GLN A 555 16.49 7.65 -7.39
CA GLN A 555 17.51 7.04 -6.54
C GLN A 555 17.96 5.68 -7.09
N THR A 556 17.01 4.81 -7.46
CA THR A 556 17.33 3.52 -8.11
C THR A 556 17.97 3.69 -9.49
N GLY A 557 17.57 4.71 -10.23
CA GLY A 557 18.19 5.09 -11.51
C GLY A 557 19.61 5.61 -11.36
N TRP A 558 19.86 6.40 -10.32
CA TRP A 558 21.18 6.93 -9.98
C TRP A 558 22.15 5.81 -9.62
N LEU A 559 21.72 4.89 -8.73
CA LEU A 559 22.50 3.71 -8.38
C LEU A 559 22.80 2.84 -9.61
N LYS A 560 21.80 2.61 -10.47
CA LYS A 560 21.99 1.86 -11.72
C LYS A 560 22.97 2.56 -12.68
N THR A 561 23.02 3.88 -12.67
CA THR A 561 23.89 4.67 -13.56
C THR A 561 25.35 4.66 -13.10
N HIS A 562 25.59 4.79 -11.80
CA HIS A 562 26.92 4.98 -11.24
C HIS A 562 27.55 3.69 -10.70
N TYR A 563 26.70 2.75 -10.23
CA TYR A 563 27.12 1.49 -9.59
C TYR A 563 26.32 0.32 -10.16
N THR A 564 26.46 0.13 -11.49
CA THR A 564 25.60 -0.79 -12.26
C THR A 564 25.71 -2.23 -11.76
N ALA A 565 26.92 -2.72 -11.48
CA ALA A 565 27.15 -4.11 -11.06
C ALA A 565 26.57 -4.38 -9.67
N GLU A 566 26.77 -3.47 -8.72
CA GLU A 566 26.24 -3.52 -7.35
C GLU A 566 24.71 -3.49 -7.37
N PHE A 567 24.13 -2.54 -8.11
CA PHE A 567 22.69 -2.41 -8.24
C PHE A 567 22.03 -3.65 -8.87
N MET A 568 22.62 -4.21 -9.92
CA MET A 568 22.11 -5.42 -10.56
C MET A 568 22.27 -6.64 -9.65
N SER A 569 23.35 -6.75 -8.89
CA SER A 569 23.58 -7.81 -7.90
C SER A 569 22.53 -7.76 -6.77
N ALA A 570 22.26 -6.56 -6.23
CA ALA A 570 21.23 -6.34 -5.21
C ALA A 570 19.82 -6.68 -5.72
N ASN A 571 19.49 -6.32 -6.97
CA ASN A 571 18.23 -6.70 -7.59
C ASN A 571 18.10 -8.21 -7.78
N LEU A 572 19.13 -8.87 -8.32
CA LEU A 572 19.17 -10.31 -8.50
C LEU A 572 19.00 -11.03 -7.17
N THR A 573 19.68 -10.58 -6.12
CA THR A 573 19.57 -11.10 -4.75
C THR A 573 18.14 -10.95 -4.20
N SER A 574 17.52 -9.79 -4.39
CA SER A 574 16.17 -9.53 -3.90
C SER A 574 15.07 -10.32 -4.64
N GLU A 575 15.36 -10.84 -5.84
CA GLU A 575 14.43 -11.60 -6.68
C GLU A 575 14.79 -13.10 -6.78
N MET A 576 15.73 -13.61 -5.98
CA MET A 576 16.22 -15.01 -6.05
C MET A 576 15.10 -16.06 -6.04
N ASN A 577 14.02 -15.80 -5.29
CA ASN A 577 12.86 -16.69 -5.21
C ASN A 577 11.94 -16.64 -6.45
N ASN A 578 12.20 -15.76 -7.41
CA ASN A 578 11.41 -15.57 -8.62
C ASN A 578 12.26 -15.81 -9.87
N THR A 579 12.34 -17.05 -10.31
CA THR A 579 13.15 -17.47 -11.46
C THR A 579 12.88 -16.65 -12.72
N ASN A 580 11.62 -16.29 -12.99
CA ASN A 580 11.26 -15.48 -14.16
C ASN A 580 11.88 -14.08 -14.09
N LYS A 581 11.85 -13.46 -12.92
CA LYS A 581 12.48 -12.14 -12.70
C LYS A 581 14.01 -12.23 -12.78
N VAL A 582 14.60 -13.25 -12.19
CA VAL A 582 16.06 -13.51 -12.28
C VAL A 582 16.49 -13.59 -13.76
N VAL A 583 15.76 -14.33 -14.59
CA VAL A 583 16.06 -14.42 -16.04
C VAL A 583 15.97 -13.05 -16.73
N VAL A 584 14.96 -12.22 -16.40
CA VAL A 584 14.82 -10.85 -16.95
C VAL A 584 16.02 -10.00 -16.55
N LEU A 585 16.44 -10.06 -15.28
CA LEU A 585 17.58 -9.29 -14.76
C LEU A 585 18.91 -9.73 -15.37
N ILE A 586 19.14 -11.05 -15.53
CA ILE A 586 20.33 -11.57 -16.22
C ILE A 586 20.38 -11.09 -17.68
N ASN A 587 19.25 -11.08 -18.38
CA ASN A 587 19.19 -10.55 -19.74
C ASN A 587 19.45 -9.03 -19.78
N GLU A 588 19.06 -8.30 -18.77
CA GLU A 588 19.40 -6.87 -18.63
C GLU A 588 20.90 -6.69 -18.39
N CYS A 589 21.52 -7.49 -17.51
CA CYS A 589 22.98 -7.48 -17.31
C CYS A 589 23.73 -7.69 -18.62
N ARG A 590 23.29 -8.63 -19.46
CA ARG A 590 23.90 -8.88 -20.79
C ARG A 590 23.84 -7.64 -21.69
N LYS A 591 22.70 -6.92 -21.70
CA LYS A 591 22.53 -5.68 -22.49
C LYS A 591 23.44 -4.54 -21.98
N LEU A 592 23.75 -4.57 -20.69
CA LEU A 592 24.66 -3.62 -20.04
C LEU A 592 26.13 -4.05 -20.11
N ASN A 593 26.43 -5.13 -20.86
CA ASN A 593 27.77 -5.74 -20.96
C ASN A 593 28.33 -6.23 -19.61
N ILE A 594 27.45 -6.70 -18.73
CA ILE A 594 27.80 -7.33 -17.47
C ILE A 594 27.58 -8.85 -17.61
N LYS A 595 28.63 -9.61 -17.35
CA LYS A 595 28.61 -11.07 -17.36
C LYS A 595 28.14 -11.58 -15.99
N VAL A 596 27.06 -12.34 -15.97
CA VAL A 596 26.66 -13.13 -14.79
C VAL A 596 27.21 -14.53 -14.97
N HIS A 597 28.05 -14.97 -14.06
CA HIS A 597 28.68 -16.30 -14.10
C HIS A 597 27.65 -17.40 -13.82
N ALA A 598 27.95 -18.64 -14.23
CA ALA A 598 27.18 -19.80 -13.83
C ALA A 598 27.37 -20.10 -12.33
N PRO A 599 26.40 -20.74 -11.65
CA PRO A 599 26.60 -21.18 -10.27
C PRO A 599 27.79 -22.13 -10.16
N ASP A 600 28.68 -21.85 -9.22
CA ASP A 600 29.89 -22.61 -8.94
C ASP A 600 30.07 -22.70 -7.42
N ILE A 601 30.02 -23.90 -6.86
CA ILE A 601 30.06 -24.11 -5.41
C ILE A 601 31.37 -23.61 -4.77
N ASN A 602 32.45 -23.54 -5.54
CA ASN A 602 33.75 -23.08 -5.05
C ASN A 602 33.97 -21.55 -5.16
N LYS A 603 33.08 -20.84 -5.89
CA LYS A 603 33.27 -19.42 -6.20
C LYS A 603 32.04 -18.55 -5.90
N SER A 604 30.88 -19.18 -5.81
CA SER A 604 29.62 -18.47 -5.61
C SER A 604 29.25 -18.40 -4.14
N GLY A 605 28.90 -17.22 -3.67
CA GLY A 605 28.31 -17.02 -2.36
C GLY A 605 26.80 -17.36 -2.33
N ILE A 606 26.16 -17.11 -1.20
CA ILE A 606 24.70 -17.29 -1.03
C ILE A 606 23.94 -16.34 -1.94
N ASN A 607 24.40 -15.09 -2.02
CA ASN A 607 23.81 -13.99 -2.77
C ASN A 607 24.54 -13.75 -4.11
N PHE A 608 23.92 -12.99 -5.01
CA PHE A 608 24.64 -12.43 -6.15
C PHE A 608 25.58 -11.33 -5.71
N GLU A 609 26.83 -11.39 -6.11
CA GLU A 609 27.88 -10.46 -5.69
C GLU A 609 28.64 -9.91 -6.91
N PRO A 610 28.93 -8.59 -6.95
CA PRO A 610 29.74 -8.01 -8.01
C PRO A 610 31.20 -8.39 -7.80
N LEU A 611 31.80 -9.08 -8.77
CA LEU A 611 33.23 -9.40 -8.78
C LEU A 611 34.07 -8.19 -9.24
N ASN A 612 33.54 -7.46 -10.21
CA ASN A 612 34.05 -6.20 -10.73
C ASN A 612 32.92 -5.46 -11.48
N ASP A 613 33.19 -4.34 -12.11
CA ASP A 613 32.17 -3.51 -12.78
C ASP A 613 31.48 -4.22 -13.97
N LYS A 614 32.01 -5.35 -14.43
CA LYS A 614 31.52 -6.09 -15.60
C LYS A 614 31.16 -7.55 -15.32
N GLU A 615 31.34 -8.02 -14.10
CA GLU A 615 31.12 -9.40 -13.75
C GLU A 615 30.40 -9.54 -12.41
N ILE A 616 29.41 -10.44 -12.37
CA ILE A 616 28.62 -10.77 -11.18
C ILE A 616 28.72 -12.28 -10.95
N SER A 617 29.03 -12.70 -9.73
CA SER A 617 28.95 -14.07 -9.25
C SER A 617 27.49 -14.50 -9.07
N PHE A 618 27.16 -15.73 -9.41
CA PHE A 618 25.81 -16.26 -9.23
C PHE A 618 25.53 -16.54 -7.74
N GLY A 619 24.35 -16.13 -7.24
CA GLY A 619 23.92 -16.46 -5.89
C GLY A 619 23.36 -17.89 -5.80
N LEU A 620 23.98 -18.76 -5.01
CA LEU A 620 23.59 -20.17 -4.92
C LEU A 620 22.16 -20.38 -4.40
N ASN A 621 21.64 -19.46 -3.60
CA ASN A 621 20.25 -19.50 -3.12
C ASN A 621 19.19 -19.28 -4.24
N ALA A 622 19.60 -18.81 -5.42
CA ALA A 622 18.73 -18.73 -6.59
C ALA A 622 18.58 -20.08 -7.34
N VAL A 623 19.33 -21.09 -6.95
CA VAL A 623 19.21 -22.45 -7.51
C VAL A 623 17.97 -23.11 -6.93
N LYS A 624 17.08 -23.57 -7.81
CA LYS A 624 15.79 -24.17 -7.41
C LYS A 624 16.00 -25.37 -6.48
N ASN A 625 15.22 -25.45 -5.42
CA ASN A 625 15.23 -26.52 -4.41
C ASN A 625 16.48 -26.57 -3.52
N VAL A 626 17.25 -25.51 -3.47
CA VAL A 626 18.38 -25.37 -2.52
C VAL A 626 17.94 -24.45 -1.39
N GLY A 627 18.05 -24.91 -0.15
CA GLY A 627 17.68 -24.14 1.03
C GLY A 627 18.83 -23.33 1.61
N VAL A 628 18.57 -22.11 2.11
CA VAL A 628 19.58 -21.20 2.68
C VAL A 628 20.39 -21.87 3.79
N LYS A 629 19.74 -22.53 4.76
CA LYS A 629 20.42 -23.21 5.88
C LYS A 629 21.41 -24.30 5.43
N ALA A 630 21.04 -25.04 4.36
CA ALA A 630 21.93 -26.05 3.80
C ALA A 630 23.15 -25.41 3.12
N LEU A 631 22.94 -24.28 2.42
CA LEU A 631 24.02 -23.53 1.79
C LEU A 631 24.98 -22.91 2.81
N GLU A 632 24.48 -22.33 3.88
CA GLU A 632 25.28 -21.79 4.97
C GLU A 632 26.22 -22.87 5.52
N GLN A 633 25.69 -24.04 5.86
CA GLN A 633 26.49 -25.17 6.32
C GLN A 633 27.53 -25.65 5.30
N CYS A 634 27.16 -25.72 4.01
CA CYS A 634 28.09 -26.13 2.95
C CYS A 634 29.22 -25.11 2.74
N ILE A 635 28.90 -23.81 2.74
CA ILE A 635 29.90 -22.74 2.53
C ILE A 635 30.84 -22.68 3.72
N ASP A 636 30.33 -22.77 4.95
CA ASP A 636 31.16 -22.82 6.17
C ASP A 636 32.09 -24.04 6.14
N CYS A 637 31.59 -25.21 5.73
CA CYS A 637 32.38 -26.41 5.59
C CYS A 637 33.49 -26.29 4.51
N LEU A 638 33.17 -25.66 3.36
CA LEU A 638 34.12 -25.43 2.28
C LEU A 638 35.22 -24.41 2.67
N LEU A 639 34.85 -23.37 3.43
CA LEU A 639 35.84 -22.44 4.00
C LEU A 639 36.82 -23.13 4.96
N TYR A 640 36.33 -24.17 5.67
CA TYR A 640 37.16 -24.95 6.61
C TYR A 640 38.04 -26.01 5.89
N THR A 641 37.59 -26.52 4.73
CA THR A 641 38.26 -27.59 3.96
C THR A 641 39.00 -27.09 2.73
N SER A 642 38.96 -25.78 2.43
CA SER A 642 39.74 -25.19 1.36
C SER A 642 41.25 -25.38 1.68
N PRO A 643 42.04 -25.98 0.78
CA PRO A 643 43.47 -26.17 1.04
C PRO A 643 44.11 -24.81 1.31
N SER A 644 44.81 -24.74 2.41
CA SER A 644 45.62 -23.58 2.75
C SER A 644 46.60 -23.27 1.61
N PRO A 645 46.91 -21.99 1.31
CA PRO A 645 47.96 -21.67 0.33
C PRO A 645 49.31 -22.34 0.63
N ARG A 646 49.47 -22.91 1.83
CA ARG A 646 50.66 -23.70 2.23
C ARG A 646 50.61 -25.14 1.71
N ASP A 647 49.46 -25.68 1.30
CA ASP A 647 49.33 -27.06 0.83
C ASP A 647 49.64 -27.18 -0.68
N ASN A 648 49.92 -26.10 -1.37
CA ASN A 648 50.36 -26.02 -2.76
C ASN A 648 51.86 -25.74 -2.96
N LEU A 649 52.70 -25.98 -1.96
CA LEU A 649 54.16 -25.98 -2.15
C LEU A 649 54.62 -27.39 -2.55
N PRO A 650 55.42 -27.51 -3.65
CA PRO A 650 55.90 -28.81 -4.15
C PRO A 650 56.84 -29.49 -3.18
#